data_07ceaa79ae137b258feaf6f7b9006cf6
#
_entry.id   07ceaa79ae137b258feaf6f7b9006cf6
#
_cell.length_a   1.000
_cell.length_b   1.000
_cell.length_c   1.000
_cell.angle_alpha   90.00
_cell.angle_beta   90.00
_cell.angle_gamma   90.00
#
_symmetry.space_group_name_H-M   'P 1'
#
loop_
_entity.id
_entity.type
_entity.pdbx_description
1 polymer ?
#
loop_
_entity_poly.entity_id
_entity_poly.type
_entity_poly.pdbx_seq_one_letter_code
_entity_poly.pdbx_strand_id
1 'polypeptide(L)'
;MNGKRPGAETLPTQALEKQPQPEPSRREFLAGLTGAALLSTFPYADGMAGEADQPVNVARVAFPSSLTLTSESKVSTLNSGSAPESSFDRSHGLFALHEGEETQDGIQWVQYDWTQPVNVNKIEVYWAVDHPRPARVPGSGYPTIQVPQQYRLLYWDGKEFVPVNHPRGLGLAPDAFNVTTFDPVKTSKLRLEVTLQKGVPSGILQWSVYNFGSRPRLPPVIDAGLDRSVVLGAQTYLMGKVVWLEDSRKNSVRWLQASGPGAVAFEKATSAITTARFSAAGDYVLTLEAAGSSDRTHSIAVHVEAPPPQDRLDVVYTRKYSIDSPFWNQRAKALMVNWIPHCIRMCERTDIAAMRGDGGIDNFVAAGKANRGEPHGKHKGYVFSNAWVHQTVESMCIALMVDAQGDPEILQAQDLMRSTLERWIPIILAAQMPDGYLQTAYTLADRSDWPQRWSSDHRGNHEGYVAGYFIESAINHYTFTEGKDLRLYNGAKKLADCWVANIGPGKKEWFDGHQEMEQALVRFGRFVNDQEGNHRGDAYIALAKFLLDSRRGGSEYDQSHLPPGQQYEAVGHAVRATYFYSGMADIAAETHDPDYQSAVLSLWDNMVNKKYYLTGGIGSGETSEGFGPNYSLRNEAYCETCSSCGLVFFQYKLNLAYHDAKYADLYEQTIYNALLGGVALDGKSYCYTNPLVNTERAQWHVCPCCVGNLSRTLLMIPTWAYVKDRTGLYVNMFVGSRINVGEVAGTRVEVVQKTDYPWHGAVSITLNPEQPKTFSVYLRIPDRTTSKLYQESPAVRGLKRMAVNGEQLTADIHKGYAVITREWRAGDHIELELPMQIQRVVADSRVNADSSLVALKYGPLVYSVETIDNKSIAQKLGTTALQAQWRPDLLGGMMVITGQWADGSALLGIPNYARMNREGPPHAYPADEEGRGGDLAVESKVWI
;
A
#
# COMPACT_ATOMS: atom_id res chain seq x y z
N MET A 1 -61.11 -32.56 36.21
CA MET A 1 -61.01 -32.98 37.63
C MET A 1 -59.69 -32.43 38.12
N ASN A 2 -59.71 -31.37 38.84
CA ASN A 2 -59.27 -31.15 40.20
C ASN A 2 -57.80 -31.58 40.43
N GLY A 3 -56.90 -30.82 40.99
CA GLY A 3 -57.00 -29.55 41.65
C GLY A 3 -55.68 -29.16 42.33
N LYS A 4 -55.59 -27.91 42.53
CA LYS A 4 -55.03 -27.20 43.67
C LYS A 4 -53.49 -27.09 43.84
N ARG A 5 -53.03 -25.87 43.77
CA ARG A 5 -52.02 -25.14 44.56
C ARG A 5 -52.23 -25.29 46.12
N PRO A 6 -51.33 -24.83 47.00
CA PRO A 6 -50.68 -23.52 47.09
C PRO A 6 -49.23 -23.64 47.58
N GLY A 7 -48.45 -22.67 47.78
CA GLY A 7 -48.43 -21.28 48.12
C GLY A 7 -47.08 -20.94 48.71
N ALA A 8 -46.69 -19.83 48.56
CA ALA A 8 -46.49 -18.52 49.17
C ALA A 8 -45.04 -18.36 49.68
N GLU A 9 -44.53 -17.29 49.47
CA GLU A 9 -44.32 -15.92 50.04
C GLU A 9 -42.83 -15.61 50.04
N THR A 10 -42.28 -14.51 49.90
CA THR A 10 -42.64 -13.09 49.80
C THR A 10 -41.37 -12.26 49.71
N LEU A 11 -41.44 -11.21 48.95
CA LEU A 11 -41.17 -9.82 49.17
C LEU A 11 -39.72 -9.28 48.99
N PRO A 12 -39.57 -8.01 48.78
CA PRO A 12 -38.86 -7.50 47.56
C PRO A 12 -37.62 -6.71 47.96
N THR A 13 -36.65 -6.65 47.09
CA THR A 13 -35.57 -5.71 47.17
C THR A 13 -35.68 -4.70 46.00
N GLN A 14 -35.79 -3.44 46.39
CA GLN A 14 -35.98 -2.28 45.58
C GLN A 14 -34.88 -2.12 44.53
N ALA A 15 -35.30 -1.93 43.26
CA ALA A 15 -34.49 -1.40 42.21
C ALA A 15 -34.25 0.10 42.45
N LEU A 16 -33.00 0.49 42.61
CA LEU A 16 -32.55 1.85 42.48
C LEU A 16 -32.37 2.16 40.98
N GLU A 17 -33.32 2.90 40.43
CA GLU A 17 -33.19 3.58 39.15
C GLU A 17 -31.97 4.53 39.19
N LYS A 18 -30.95 4.24 38.35
CA LYS A 18 -29.94 5.24 38.02
C LYS A 18 -30.45 6.04 36.83
N GLN A 19 -30.75 7.30 37.05
CA GLN A 19 -30.98 8.31 36.03
C GLN A 19 -29.72 8.45 35.15
N PRO A 20 -29.86 8.67 33.84
CA PRO A 20 -28.72 8.94 32.95
C PRO A 20 -28.14 10.31 33.25
N GLN A 21 -26.82 10.36 33.44
CA GLN A 21 -26.07 11.60 33.51
C GLN A 21 -25.93 12.17 32.08
N PRO A 22 -25.98 13.48 31.88
CA PRO A 22 -25.82 14.10 30.57
C PRO A 22 -24.38 14.02 30.10
N GLU A 23 -24.19 13.72 28.79
CA GLU A 23 -22.90 13.75 28.11
C GLU A 23 -22.27 15.15 28.23
N PRO A 24 -20.92 15.24 28.43
CA PRO A 24 -20.23 16.52 28.50
C PRO A 24 -20.14 17.16 27.11
N SER A 25 -20.41 18.45 27.06
CA SER A 25 -20.36 19.26 25.85
C SER A 25 -18.92 19.39 25.32
N ARG A 26 -18.79 19.58 23.99
CA ARG A 26 -17.54 19.75 23.21
C ARG A 26 -16.49 20.74 23.79
N ARG A 27 -16.81 21.47 24.84
CA ARG A 27 -15.91 22.42 25.51
C ARG A 27 -15.10 21.83 26.67
N GLU A 28 -15.46 20.66 27.19
CA GLU A 28 -14.80 20.06 28.36
C GLU A 28 -13.72 19.04 28.00
N PHE A 29 -13.65 18.62 26.74
CA PHE A 29 -12.63 17.65 26.30
C PHE A 29 -11.21 18.26 26.13
N LEU A 30 -11.07 19.57 26.19
CA LEU A 30 -9.78 20.28 26.08
C LEU A 30 -9.17 20.70 27.44
N ALA A 31 -9.81 20.38 28.56
CA ALA A 31 -9.37 20.80 29.89
C ALA A 31 -8.76 19.66 30.76
N GLY A 32 -8.64 18.45 30.25
CA GLY A 32 -8.26 17.23 30.98
C GLY A 32 -6.78 16.85 30.98
N LEU A 33 -5.85 17.73 30.58
CA LEU A 33 -4.39 17.46 30.57
C LEU A 33 -3.63 18.39 31.55
N THR A 34 -4.05 18.41 32.80
CA THR A 34 -3.20 18.88 33.90
C THR A 34 -3.27 17.90 35.05
N GLY A 35 -2.36 16.92 35.01
CA GLY A 35 -2.11 16.00 36.11
C GLY A 35 -1.45 16.72 37.26
N ALA A 36 -2.15 16.84 38.36
CA ALA A 36 -1.62 17.41 39.61
C ALA A 36 -0.69 16.39 40.28
N ALA A 37 0.59 16.72 40.34
CA ALA A 37 1.53 16.04 41.21
C ALA A 37 1.26 16.42 42.68
N LEU A 38 0.91 15.42 43.49
CA LEU A 38 0.86 15.57 44.95
C LEU A 38 2.29 15.65 45.52
N LEU A 39 2.72 16.82 45.87
CA LEU A 39 3.91 17.08 46.69
C LEU A 39 3.58 16.88 48.15
N SER A 40 4.15 15.87 48.79
CA SER A 40 4.22 15.72 50.23
C SER A 40 5.22 16.74 50.80
N THR A 41 4.72 17.68 51.59
CA THR A 41 5.53 18.69 52.31
C THR A 41 6.20 18.08 53.53
N PHE A 42 7.56 18.07 53.54
CA PHE A 42 8.34 18.08 54.78
C PHE A 42 9.02 19.43 54.90
N PRO A 43 9.06 20.03 56.07
CA PRO A 43 9.72 21.32 56.26
C PRO A 43 11.23 21.13 56.36
N TYR A 44 11.98 21.80 55.45
CA TYR A 44 13.39 21.98 55.63
C TYR A 44 13.74 23.46 55.79
N ALA A 45 14.67 23.71 56.69
CA ALA A 45 15.11 25.02 57.15
C ALA A 45 15.80 25.83 56.03
N ASP A 46 15.58 27.12 56.03
CA ASP A 46 16.25 28.14 55.24
C ASP A 46 17.78 28.05 55.37
N GLY A 47 18.42 27.74 54.26
CA GLY A 47 19.84 27.94 54.04
C GLY A 47 20.02 28.37 52.60
N MET A 48 20.44 29.62 52.35
CA MET A 48 20.80 30.12 51.01
C MET A 48 21.96 29.26 50.42
N ALA A 49 21.60 28.25 49.63
CA ALA A 49 22.46 27.61 48.68
C ALA A 49 21.82 27.86 47.32
N GLY A 50 22.58 28.38 46.35
CA GLY A 50 22.13 28.61 45.00
C GLY A 50 21.47 27.34 44.41
N GLU A 51 20.33 27.47 43.72
CA GLU A 51 19.64 26.40 43.02
C GLU A 51 20.68 25.66 42.16
N ALA A 52 21.10 24.50 42.63
CA ALA A 52 21.86 23.59 41.77
C ALA A 52 20.92 23.20 40.61
N ASP A 53 21.28 23.58 39.39
CA ASP A 53 20.54 23.29 38.19
C ASP A 53 20.25 21.77 38.11
N GLN A 54 18.98 21.41 38.25
CA GLN A 54 18.54 20.01 38.08
C GLN A 54 18.91 19.53 36.69
N PRO A 55 19.44 18.30 36.53
CA PRO A 55 19.78 17.74 35.24
C PRO A 55 18.57 17.76 34.30
N VAL A 56 18.76 18.24 33.07
CA VAL A 56 17.71 18.31 32.03
C VAL A 56 17.94 17.24 31.00
N ASN A 57 16.85 16.63 30.52
CA ASN A 57 16.92 15.67 29.43
C ASN A 57 17.19 16.40 28.09
N VAL A 58 18.44 16.45 27.67
CA VAL A 58 18.90 17.13 26.46
C VAL A 58 18.55 16.34 25.18
N ALA A 59 18.16 15.06 25.30
CA ALA A 59 17.67 14.26 24.17
C ALA A 59 16.42 14.89 23.55
N ARG A 60 15.57 15.59 24.31
CA ARG A 60 14.34 16.24 23.81
C ARG A 60 14.57 17.12 22.58
N VAL A 61 15.74 17.75 22.48
CA VAL A 61 16.11 18.66 21.37
C VAL A 61 17.29 18.15 20.57
N ALA A 62 17.53 16.84 20.61
CA ALA A 62 18.48 16.15 19.75
C ALA A 62 17.83 15.75 18.41
N PHE A 63 18.65 15.56 17.39
CA PHE A 63 18.28 14.98 16.10
C PHE A 63 18.64 13.50 16.13
N PRO A 64 17.64 12.60 16.22
CA PRO A 64 17.90 11.16 16.24
C PRO A 64 18.18 10.62 14.85
N SER A 65 19.11 9.66 14.76
CA SER A 65 19.44 8.88 13.57
C SER A 65 19.79 7.43 13.92
N SER A 66 19.85 6.54 12.92
CA SER A 66 20.16 5.12 13.12
C SER A 66 20.86 4.52 11.90
N LEU A 67 21.43 3.32 12.05
CA LEU A 67 22.10 2.61 10.95
C LEU A 67 21.14 2.28 9.80
N THR A 68 19.95 1.78 10.11
CA THR A 68 19.01 1.21 9.12
C THR A 68 17.87 2.14 8.72
N LEU A 69 17.72 3.29 9.35
CA LEU A 69 16.63 4.22 9.08
C LEU A 69 17.15 5.59 8.70
N THR A 70 16.79 6.03 7.49
CA THR A 70 17.10 7.35 6.97
C THR A 70 16.01 8.40 7.28
N SER A 71 14.85 7.98 7.80
CA SER A 71 13.71 8.85 8.10
C SER A 71 13.70 9.31 9.55
N GLU A 72 13.68 10.60 9.73
CA GLU A 72 13.64 11.26 11.04
C GLU A 72 12.33 10.99 11.83
N SER A 73 11.23 10.72 11.16
CA SER A 73 9.89 10.68 11.78
C SER A 73 9.68 9.54 12.78
N LYS A 74 10.26 8.36 12.54
CA LYS A 74 10.11 7.20 13.45
C LYS A 74 11.18 7.16 14.53
N VAL A 75 12.37 7.65 14.25
CA VAL A 75 13.44 7.76 15.23
C VAL A 75 13.10 8.82 16.30
N SER A 76 12.26 9.79 15.97
CA SER A 76 11.78 10.83 16.91
C SER A 76 10.94 10.29 18.08
N THR A 77 10.53 9.03 18.05
CA THR A 77 9.88 8.38 19.20
C THR A 77 10.84 8.18 20.36
N LEU A 78 12.14 8.00 20.09
CA LEU A 78 13.20 7.75 21.07
C LEU A 78 13.34 8.90 22.10
N ASN A 79 13.07 10.14 21.69
CA ASN A 79 13.23 11.34 22.52
C ASN A 79 11.92 12.10 22.78
N SER A 80 10.78 11.43 22.67
CA SER A 80 9.46 12.01 22.91
C SER A 80 9.30 12.60 24.33
N GLY A 81 10.08 12.10 25.28
CA GLY A 81 9.97 12.46 26.69
C GLY A 81 8.80 11.77 27.40
N SER A 82 8.17 10.79 26.74
CA SER A 82 7.12 9.96 27.35
C SER A 82 7.71 9.03 28.42
N ALA A 83 6.88 8.64 29.39
CA ALA A 83 7.20 7.59 30.34
C ALA A 83 6.33 6.39 29.99
N PRO A 84 6.88 5.34 29.35
CA PRO A 84 6.11 4.14 29.03
C PRO A 84 5.56 3.48 30.29
N GLU A 85 4.32 2.99 30.26
CA GLU A 85 3.70 2.29 31.40
C GLU A 85 4.25 0.86 31.57
N SER A 86 4.69 0.26 30.46
CA SER A 86 5.31 -1.07 30.46
C SER A 86 6.15 -1.26 29.20
N SER A 87 6.93 -2.35 29.11
CA SER A 87 7.68 -2.72 27.91
C SER A 87 6.78 -3.13 26.73
N PHE A 88 5.50 -3.35 26.99
CA PHE A 88 4.48 -3.64 25.97
C PHE A 88 3.76 -2.38 25.48
N ASP A 89 3.99 -1.23 26.09
CA ASP A 89 3.35 0.03 25.71
C ASP A 89 3.76 0.44 24.30
N ARG A 90 2.79 0.63 23.44
CA ARG A 90 2.96 1.10 22.06
C ARG A 90 2.25 2.44 21.80
N SER A 91 1.68 3.05 22.83
CA SER A 91 0.89 4.30 22.75
C SER A 91 1.72 5.51 22.30
N HIS A 92 3.03 5.51 22.58
CA HIS A 92 3.97 6.58 22.26
C HIS A 92 4.93 6.24 21.12
N GLY A 93 4.71 5.11 20.45
CA GLY A 93 5.54 4.60 19.36
C GLY A 93 6.63 3.63 19.83
N LEU A 94 7.27 3.00 18.88
CA LEU A 94 8.33 2.03 19.05
C LEU A 94 9.43 2.30 18.04
N PHE A 95 10.67 2.30 18.47
CA PHE A 95 11.82 2.20 17.59
C PHE A 95 12.34 0.77 17.60
N ALA A 96 12.19 0.05 16.49
CA ALA A 96 12.62 -1.33 16.33
C ALA A 96 13.99 -1.41 15.62
N LEU A 97 14.82 -2.35 16.10
CA LEU A 97 16.15 -2.66 15.59
C LEU A 97 16.10 -4.09 15.03
N HIS A 98 16.39 -4.24 13.74
CA HIS A 98 16.39 -5.52 13.02
C HIS A 98 17.77 -5.84 12.45
N GLU A 99 18.11 -7.12 12.32
CA GLU A 99 19.22 -7.56 11.49
C GLU A 99 18.92 -7.26 10.02
N GLY A 100 19.88 -6.67 9.30
CA GLY A 100 19.80 -6.37 7.88
C GLY A 100 21.16 -6.50 7.22
N GLU A 101 21.25 -6.36 5.89
CA GLU A 101 22.52 -6.46 5.12
C GLU A 101 23.60 -5.47 5.61
N GLU A 102 23.21 -4.33 6.17
CA GLU A 102 24.12 -3.32 6.71
C GLU A 102 24.64 -3.68 8.11
N THR A 103 24.13 -4.76 8.71
CA THR A 103 24.47 -5.16 10.08
C THR A 103 25.74 -6.00 10.07
N GLN A 104 26.81 -5.49 10.62
CA GLN A 104 28.04 -6.28 10.87
C GLN A 104 27.98 -6.91 12.26
N ASP A 105 28.14 -8.24 12.36
CA ASP A 105 28.15 -8.99 13.63
C ASP A 105 26.91 -8.77 14.51
N GLY A 106 25.72 -8.53 13.93
CA GLY A 106 24.49 -8.27 14.66
C GLY A 106 24.46 -6.94 15.41
N ILE A 107 25.35 -5.97 15.05
CA ILE A 107 25.43 -4.66 15.70
C ILE A 107 24.58 -3.65 14.93
N GLN A 108 23.61 -3.07 15.63
CA GLN A 108 22.82 -1.92 15.21
C GLN A 108 23.21 -0.70 16.05
N TRP A 109 22.91 0.50 15.58
CA TRP A 109 23.09 1.70 16.37
C TRP A 109 21.96 2.72 16.20
N VAL A 110 21.75 3.48 17.27
CA VAL A 110 20.97 4.72 17.29
C VAL A 110 21.82 5.84 17.84
N GLN A 111 21.59 7.07 17.40
CA GLN A 111 22.44 8.22 17.69
C GLN A 111 21.62 9.47 17.89
N TYR A 112 22.06 10.33 18.79
CA TYR A 112 21.60 11.70 18.92
C TYR A 112 22.68 12.67 18.48
N ASP A 113 22.28 13.63 17.63
CA ASP A 113 23.09 14.76 17.23
C ASP A 113 22.54 16.05 17.83
N TRP A 114 23.39 16.87 18.41
CA TRP A 114 23.05 18.21 18.88
C TRP A 114 23.74 19.26 18.02
N THR A 115 23.09 20.41 17.85
CA THR A 115 23.66 21.54 17.09
C THR A 115 24.85 22.20 17.77
N GLN A 116 25.02 21.97 19.09
CA GLN A 116 26.12 22.44 19.91
C GLN A 116 26.53 21.32 20.87
N PRO A 117 27.80 21.21 21.26
CA PRO A 117 28.22 20.20 22.21
C PRO A 117 27.53 20.34 23.56
N VAL A 118 27.09 19.23 24.10
CA VAL A 118 26.46 19.08 25.42
C VAL A 118 27.40 18.35 26.39
N ASN A 119 27.35 18.67 27.67
CA ASN A 119 28.07 17.92 28.71
C ASN A 119 27.08 16.86 29.25
N VAL A 120 27.44 15.58 29.16
CA VAL A 120 26.58 14.48 29.57
C VAL A 120 27.35 13.44 30.38
N ASN A 121 26.66 12.78 31.34
CA ASN A 121 27.22 11.69 32.14
C ASN A 121 26.21 10.63 32.55
N LYS A 122 24.95 10.76 32.08
CA LYS A 122 23.86 9.84 32.45
C LYS A 122 22.89 9.65 31.28
N ILE A 123 22.50 8.41 31.06
CA ILE A 123 21.40 8.07 30.17
C ILE A 123 20.37 7.16 30.86
N GLU A 124 19.19 7.08 30.28
CA GLU A 124 18.13 6.15 30.65
C GLU A 124 17.53 5.56 29.39
N VAL A 125 17.47 4.20 29.32
CA VAL A 125 16.87 3.47 28.19
C VAL A 125 15.69 2.65 28.70
N TYR A 126 14.54 2.74 28.03
CA TYR A 126 13.38 1.88 28.26
C TYR A 126 13.24 0.91 27.09
N TRP A 127 13.48 -0.37 27.34
CA TRP A 127 13.44 -1.40 26.32
C TRP A 127 12.00 -1.86 26.05
N ALA A 128 11.70 -2.14 24.77
CA ALA A 128 10.47 -2.76 24.35
C ALA A 128 10.57 -4.29 24.36
N VAL A 129 9.47 -4.95 24.68
CA VAL A 129 9.30 -6.40 24.60
C VAL A 129 7.90 -6.68 24.05
N ASP A 130 7.73 -7.73 23.26
CA ASP A 130 6.42 -8.21 22.83
C ASP A 130 5.88 -9.27 23.78
N HIS A 131 4.56 -9.30 23.94
CA HIS A 131 3.91 -10.40 24.65
C HIS A 131 4.24 -11.74 23.97
N PRO A 132 4.53 -12.79 24.74
CA PRO A 132 4.63 -14.12 24.18
C PRO A 132 3.32 -14.45 23.47
N ARG A 133 3.34 -14.51 22.15
CA ARG A 133 2.16 -14.95 21.39
C ARG A 133 2.08 -16.47 21.53
N PRO A 134 0.89 -17.05 21.87
CA PRO A 134 0.72 -18.47 21.70
C PRO A 134 0.98 -18.80 20.24
N ALA A 135 1.80 -19.82 19.97
CA ALA A 135 2.11 -20.27 18.61
C ALA A 135 0.80 -20.61 17.89
N ARG A 136 0.24 -19.67 17.13
CA ARG A 136 -1.01 -19.86 16.39
C ARG A 136 -0.85 -20.78 15.19
N VAL A 137 0.33 -20.81 14.60
CA VAL A 137 0.70 -21.73 13.51
C VAL A 137 2.22 -21.86 13.54
N PRO A 138 2.82 -23.06 13.39
CA PRO A 138 4.26 -23.19 13.16
C PRO A 138 4.61 -22.46 11.86
N GLY A 139 5.49 -21.43 11.93
CA GLY A 139 5.90 -20.59 10.81
C GLY A 139 5.16 -19.25 10.68
N SER A 140 4.15 -18.94 11.49
CA SER A 140 3.38 -17.67 11.44
C SER A 140 3.83 -16.67 12.49
N GLY A 141 5.09 -16.40 12.61
CA GLY A 141 5.55 -15.43 13.60
C GLY A 141 6.58 -14.46 13.05
N TYR A 142 6.22 -13.17 12.91
CA TYR A 142 7.24 -12.14 13.00
C TYR A 142 8.04 -12.37 14.28
N PRO A 143 9.39 -12.32 14.21
CA PRO A 143 10.18 -12.54 15.40
C PRO A 143 9.75 -11.52 16.47
N THR A 144 9.41 -12.00 17.65
CA THR A 144 8.96 -11.17 18.77
C THR A 144 10.10 -10.28 19.23
N ILE A 145 9.82 -8.99 19.42
CA ILE A 145 10.79 -8.04 19.95
C ILE A 145 11.17 -8.44 21.37
N GLN A 146 12.48 -8.53 21.62
CA GLN A 146 13.08 -8.84 22.90
C GLN A 146 14.16 -7.80 23.26
N VAL A 147 14.58 -7.80 24.52
CA VAL A 147 15.74 -7.02 24.91
C VAL A 147 16.99 -7.48 24.14
N PRO A 148 17.95 -6.62 23.81
CA PRO A 148 19.15 -6.99 23.08
C PRO A 148 20.05 -7.91 23.90
N GLN A 149 21.09 -8.46 23.26
CA GLN A 149 22.11 -9.23 23.95
C GLN A 149 22.96 -8.32 24.87
N GLN A 150 23.33 -7.16 24.36
CA GLN A 150 24.09 -6.13 25.08
C GLN A 150 24.03 -4.79 24.34
N TYR A 151 24.47 -3.72 24.99
CA TYR A 151 24.70 -2.44 24.34
C TYR A 151 25.93 -1.74 24.93
N ARG A 152 26.47 -0.78 24.16
CA ARG A 152 27.55 0.12 24.60
C ARG A 152 27.28 1.56 24.15
N LEU A 153 27.91 2.51 24.83
CA LEU A 153 27.78 3.94 24.53
C LEU A 153 29.09 4.45 23.94
N LEU A 154 28.95 5.22 22.84
CA LEU A 154 30.05 5.93 22.22
C LEU A 154 29.70 7.41 22.12
N TYR A 155 30.65 8.28 22.23
CA TYR A 155 30.52 9.70 22.01
C TYR A 155 31.48 10.17 20.90
N TRP A 156 31.09 11.25 20.22
CA TRP A 156 31.96 11.88 19.22
C TRP A 156 32.96 12.78 19.90
N ASP A 157 34.27 12.48 19.78
CA ASP A 157 35.35 13.24 20.40
C ASP A 157 35.78 14.47 19.57
N GLY A 158 35.18 14.68 18.42
CA GLY A 158 35.49 15.68 17.40
C GLY A 158 36.13 15.09 16.14
N LYS A 159 36.54 13.82 16.18
CA LYS A 159 37.20 13.13 15.09
C LYS A 159 36.59 11.75 14.79
N GLU A 160 36.29 11.00 15.83
CA GLU A 160 35.73 9.65 15.72
C GLU A 160 34.80 9.31 16.90
N PHE A 161 34.06 8.21 16.79
CA PHE A 161 33.30 7.69 17.91
C PHE A 161 34.15 6.85 18.83
N VAL A 162 34.28 7.25 20.10
CA VAL A 162 35.01 6.56 21.12
C VAL A 162 34.11 6.10 22.27
N PRO A 163 34.37 4.95 22.91
CA PRO A 163 33.60 4.50 24.05
C PRO A 163 33.62 5.49 25.22
N VAL A 164 32.52 5.61 25.94
CA VAL A 164 32.52 6.37 27.21
C VAL A 164 33.34 5.63 28.26
N ASN A 165 34.00 6.39 29.15
CA ASN A 165 34.80 5.84 30.21
C ASN A 165 33.96 5.43 31.42
N HIS A 166 34.32 4.32 32.06
CA HIS A 166 33.75 3.78 33.30
C HIS A 166 32.19 3.72 33.30
N PRO A 167 31.59 3.13 32.27
CA PRO A 167 30.13 2.98 32.26
C PRO A 167 29.67 2.04 33.39
N ARG A 168 28.57 2.41 34.08
CA ARG A 168 27.97 1.64 35.16
C ARG A 168 26.48 1.54 34.90
N GLY A 169 25.88 0.37 35.10
CA GLY A 169 24.44 0.15 35.02
C GLY A 169 23.93 -0.09 33.61
N LEU A 170 24.71 -0.75 32.73
CA LEU A 170 24.27 -1.17 31.39
C LEU A 170 23.16 -2.23 31.47
N GLY A 171 21.99 -1.84 31.97
CA GLY A 171 20.87 -2.74 32.26
C GLY A 171 20.01 -3.09 31.04
N LEU A 172 19.41 -4.27 31.10
CA LEU A 172 18.49 -4.80 30.09
C LEU A 172 17.14 -5.23 30.72
N ALA A 173 16.80 -4.67 31.88
CA ALA A 173 15.54 -5.03 32.56
C ALA A 173 14.34 -4.51 31.75
N PRO A 174 13.34 -5.37 31.45
CA PRO A 174 12.05 -4.91 30.97
C PRO A 174 11.29 -4.13 32.07
N ASP A 175 10.27 -3.40 31.70
CA ASP A 175 9.38 -2.63 32.56
C ASP A 175 10.08 -1.64 33.48
N ALA A 176 11.26 -1.14 33.07
CA ALA A 176 12.03 -0.17 33.86
C ALA A 176 12.90 0.73 32.96
N PHE A 177 13.16 1.95 33.43
CA PHE A 177 14.25 2.76 32.91
C PHE A 177 15.60 2.18 33.36
N ASN A 178 16.40 1.73 32.43
CA ASN A 178 17.74 1.22 32.65
C ASN A 178 18.73 2.40 32.68
N VAL A 179 19.17 2.77 33.89
CA VAL A 179 20.04 3.90 34.11
C VAL A 179 21.50 3.49 33.87
N THR A 180 22.21 4.24 33.03
CA THR A 180 23.67 4.12 32.84
C THR A 180 24.33 5.46 33.18
N THR A 181 25.35 5.41 34.04
CA THR A 181 26.20 6.55 34.37
C THR A 181 27.64 6.30 33.88
N PHE A 182 28.36 7.37 33.53
CA PHE A 182 29.71 7.31 32.99
C PHE A 182 30.48 8.60 33.33
N ASP A 183 31.76 8.61 33.08
CA ASP A 183 32.58 9.83 33.28
C ASP A 183 32.03 10.95 32.38
N PRO A 184 31.97 12.21 32.87
CA PRO A 184 31.45 13.33 32.10
C PRO A 184 32.19 13.51 30.77
N VAL A 185 31.40 13.62 29.68
CA VAL A 185 31.92 13.90 28.34
C VAL A 185 31.26 15.14 27.75
N LYS A 186 31.99 15.92 26.97
CA LYS A 186 31.48 17.02 26.16
C LYS A 186 31.43 16.58 24.71
N THR A 187 30.25 16.45 24.13
CA THR A 187 30.07 15.90 22.79
C THR A 187 28.91 16.55 22.04
N SER A 188 29.00 16.60 20.71
CA SER A 188 27.89 16.95 19.83
C SER A 188 27.09 15.71 19.34
N LYS A 189 27.59 14.50 19.60
CA LYS A 189 26.92 13.25 19.19
C LYS A 189 27.11 12.15 20.23
N LEU A 190 26.04 11.46 20.56
CA LEU A 190 26.07 10.28 21.43
C LEU A 190 25.43 9.11 20.68
N ARG A 191 26.09 7.97 20.67
CA ARG A 191 25.66 6.77 19.98
C ARG A 191 25.44 5.61 20.95
N LEU A 192 24.32 4.94 20.80
CA LEU A 192 24.03 3.68 21.46
C LEU A 192 24.21 2.56 20.42
N GLU A 193 25.24 1.76 20.55
CA GLU A 193 25.42 0.54 19.76
C GLU A 193 24.82 -0.64 20.50
N VAL A 194 23.97 -1.39 19.79
CA VAL A 194 23.14 -2.48 20.30
C VAL A 194 23.51 -3.77 19.58
N THR A 195 23.93 -4.79 20.32
CA THR A 195 24.17 -6.13 19.76
C THR A 195 22.87 -6.92 19.88
N LEU A 196 22.29 -7.31 18.76
CA LEU A 196 21.05 -8.09 18.71
C LEU A 196 21.29 -9.54 19.11
N GLN A 197 20.26 -10.19 19.63
CA GLN A 197 20.20 -11.65 19.71
C GLN A 197 19.99 -12.19 18.29
N LYS A 198 20.68 -13.26 17.91
CA LYS A 198 20.64 -13.81 16.55
C LYS A 198 19.19 -14.08 16.09
N GLY A 199 18.76 -13.45 15.01
CA GLY A 199 17.42 -13.58 14.42
C GLY A 199 16.28 -12.99 15.29
N VAL A 200 16.60 -12.18 16.32
CA VAL A 200 15.61 -11.59 17.22
C VAL A 200 15.72 -10.08 17.20
N PRO A 201 14.69 -9.34 16.79
CA PRO A 201 14.70 -7.88 16.82
C PRO A 201 14.67 -7.36 18.26
N SER A 202 15.23 -6.18 18.47
CA SER A 202 15.12 -5.44 19.72
C SER A 202 14.35 -4.15 19.52
N GLY A 203 13.84 -3.55 20.60
CA GLY A 203 13.10 -2.31 20.52
C GLY A 203 13.41 -1.35 21.66
N ILE A 204 13.32 -0.06 21.37
CA ILE A 204 13.48 1.02 22.34
C ILE A 204 12.20 1.84 22.35
N LEU A 205 11.60 2.03 23.52
CA LEU A 205 10.44 2.91 23.71
C LEU A 205 10.86 4.35 24.03
N GLN A 206 11.94 4.51 24.81
CA GLN A 206 12.46 5.81 25.20
C GLN A 206 13.95 5.75 25.46
N TRP A 207 14.70 6.78 25.01
CA TRP A 207 16.10 6.98 25.33
C TRP A 207 16.32 8.42 25.77
N SER A 208 16.59 8.63 27.06
CA SER A 208 16.85 9.93 27.67
C SER A 208 18.34 10.14 27.90
N VAL A 209 18.80 11.38 27.73
CA VAL A 209 20.20 11.79 27.97
C VAL A 209 20.21 13.04 28.84
N TYR A 210 20.93 13.00 29.96
CA TYR A 210 20.90 14.08 30.91
C TYR A 210 22.20 14.89 30.90
N ASN A 211 22.08 16.23 30.91
CA ASN A 211 23.21 17.11 31.01
C ASN A 211 23.91 17.01 32.37
N PHE A 212 25.20 17.35 32.39
CA PHE A 212 26.03 17.50 33.60
C PHE A 212 26.53 18.92 33.70
N GLY A 213 26.48 19.50 34.91
CA GLY A 213 26.88 20.87 35.17
C GLY A 213 25.84 21.91 34.77
N SER A 214 26.30 23.05 34.27
CA SER A 214 25.42 24.16 33.91
C SER A 214 24.44 23.75 32.76
N ARG A 215 23.22 24.29 32.89
CA ARG A 215 22.16 24.01 31.91
C ARG A 215 22.51 24.52 30.51
N PRO A 216 22.45 23.70 29.46
CA PRO A 216 22.76 24.15 28.12
C PRO A 216 21.63 25.02 27.53
N ARG A 217 22.00 25.99 26.72
CA ARG A 217 21.07 26.76 25.89
C ARG A 217 20.99 26.14 24.51
N LEU A 218 20.09 25.19 24.33
CA LEU A 218 19.84 24.54 23.06
C LEU A 218 18.59 25.11 22.37
N PRO A 219 18.61 25.30 21.05
CA PRO A 219 17.47 25.74 20.32
C PRO A 219 16.37 24.63 20.25
N PRO A 220 15.10 25.00 20.01
CA PRO A 220 14.06 24.01 19.79
C PRO A 220 14.27 23.21 18.50
N VAL A 221 13.77 22.00 18.47
CA VAL A 221 13.60 21.21 17.24
C VAL A 221 12.26 21.58 16.65
N ILE A 222 12.25 21.94 15.37
CA ILE A 222 11.06 22.35 14.63
C ILE A 222 10.82 21.37 13.51
N ASP A 223 9.60 20.86 13.43
CA ASP A 223 9.11 20.03 12.33
C ASP A 223 7.83 20.67 11.77
N ALA A 224 7.88 21.12 10.53
CA ALA A 224 6.72 21.69 9.81
C ALA A 224 5.85 20.60 9.16
N GLY A 225 6.26 19.34 9.24
CA GLY A 225 5.61 18.22 8.59
C GLY A 225 6.10 17.98 7.15
N LEU A 226 5.25 17.38 6.33
CA LEU A 226 5.60 16.86 5.00
C LEU A 226 5.25 17.84 3.87
N ASP A 227 6.03 17.81 2.80
CA ASP A 227 5.66 18.36 1.51
C ASP A 227 4.37 17.69 1.01
N ARG A 228 3.53 18.44 0.28
CA ARG A 228 2.22 17.94 -0.14
C ARG A 228 1.67 18.65 -1.36
N SER A 229 0.67 18.03 -1.98
CA SER A 229 -0.17 18.62 -3.02
C SER A 229 -1.50 19.07 -2.43
N VAL A 230 -2.05 20.17 -2.93
CA VAL A 230 -3.34 20.71 -2.52
C VAL A 230 -4.11 21.11 -3.77
N VAL A 231 -5.38 20.77 -3.84
CA VAL A 231 -6.25 21.25 -4.92
C VAL A 231 -6.76 22.66 -4.56
N LEU A 232 -6.69 23.58 -5.49
CA LEU A 232 -7.14 24.96 -5.28
C LEU A 232 -8.62 24.97 -4.85
N GLY A 233 -8.90 25.64 -3.73
CA GLY A 233 -10.21 25.61 -3.07
C GLY A 233 -10.24 24.74 -1.82
N ALA A 234 -9.34 23.77 -1.69
CA ALA A 234 -9.16 22.98 -0.49
C ALA A 234 -8.48 23.77 0.64
N GLN A 235 -8.48 23.18 1.81
CA GLN A 235 -7.55 23.53 2.88
C GLN A 235 -6.50 22.43 3.02
N THR A 236 -5.31 22.82 3.52
CA THR A 236 -4.33 21.83 4.00
C THR A 236 -4.23 21.86 5.52
N TYR A 237 -4.01 20.70 6.11
CA TYR A 237 -3.90 20.53 7.56
C TYR A 237 -2.42 20.52 7.95
N LEU A 238 -1.97 21.62 8.56
CA LEU A 238 -0.60 21.81 9.02
C LEU A 238 -0.46 21.22 10.43
N MET A 239 0.30 20.17 10.57
CA MET A 239 0.55 19.45 11.83
C MET A 239 1.99 19.69 12.28
N GLY A 240 2.38 20.95 12.41
CA GLY A 240 3.72 21.31 12.86
C GLY A 240 3.97 20.88 14.31
N LYS A 241 5.21 20.49 14.60
CA LYS A 241 5.66 20.13 15.93
C LYS A 241 6.86 20.97 16.31
N VAL A 242 6.83 21.54 17.50
CA VAL A 242 8.00 22.25 18.05
C VAL A 242 8.31 21.71 19.42
N VAL A 243 9.51 21.18 19.60
CA VAL A 243 9.96 20.60 20.86
C VAL A 243 10.99 21.53 21.47
N TRP A 244 10.70 22.01 22.65
CA TRP A 244 11.57 22.88 23.44
C TRP A 244 12.33 22.03 24.46
N LEU A 245 13.55 22.47 24.80
CA LEU A 245 14.28 21.83 25.89
C LEU A 245 13.46 21.92 27.18
N GLU A 246 12.78 23.04 27.36
CA GLU A 246 11.86 23.29 28.46
C GLU A 246 10.60 24.03 28.02
N ASP A 247 9.49 23.63 28.60
CA ASP A 247 8.23 24.30 28.35
C ASP A 247 8.17 25.61 29.10
N SER A 248 7.89 26.68 28.40
CA SER A 248 7.78 28.04 28.95
C SER A 248 6.56 28.77 28.35
N ARG A 249 5.89 29.62 29.15
CA ARG A 249 4.82 30.49 28.63
C ARG A 249 5.28 31.48 27.56
N LYS A 250 6.59 31.70 27.43
CA LYS A 250 7.22 32.57 26.41
C LYS A 250 7.45 31.84 25.08
N ASN A 251 7.31 30.53 25.07
CA ASN A 251 7.46 29.71 23.88
C ASN A 251 6.27 30.03 22.94
N SER A 252 6.56 30.49 21.74
CA SER A 252 5.55 30.77 20.74
C SER A 252 6.04 30.36 19.35
N VAL A 253 5.10 30.07 18.48
CA VAL A 253 5.37 29.61 17.11
C VAL A 253 4.60 30.49 16.12
N ARG A 254 5.07 30.51 14.86
CA ARG A 254 4.38 31.22 13.79
C ARG A 254 4.59 30.52 12.46
N TRP A 255 3.51 30.34 11.72
CA TRP A 255 3.53 30.00 10.32
C TRP A 255 3.65 31.24 9.46
N LEU A 256 4.49 31.16 8.43
CA LEU A 256 4.73 32.21 7.44
C LEU A 256 4.67 31.62 6.04
N GLN A 257 4.25 32.42 5.09
CA GLN A 257 4.45 32.18 3.66
C GLN A 257 5.84 32.72 3.31
N ALA A 258 6.78 31.84 2.96
CA ALA A 258 8.12 32.23 2.52
C ALA A 258 8.14 32.59 1.01
N SER A 259 7.37 31.86 0.19
CA SER A 259 7.20 32.13 -1.22
C SER A 259 5.87 31.59 -1.76
N GLY A 260 5.49 32.01 -2.98
CA GLY A 260 4.33 31.48 -3.68
C GLY A 260 3.67 32.52 -4.58
N PRO A 261 2.89 32.07 -5.59
CA PRO A 261 2.29 32.97 -6.61
C PRO A 261 1.08 33.76 -6.09
N GLY A 262 0.49 33.35 -4.96
CA GLY A 262 -0.69 34.01 -4.36
C GLY A 262 -0.57 34.13 -2.86
N ALA A 263 -1.63 34.60 -2.19
CA ALA A 263 -1.69 34.74 -0.74
C ALA A 263 -2.04 33.39 -0.08
N VAL A 264 -1.50 33.18 1.14
CA VAL A 264 -1.84 32.05 2.01
C VAL A 264 -2.61 32.57 3.23
N ALA A 265 -3.80 32.05 3.47
CA ALA A 265 -4.64 32.35 4.63
C ALA A 265 -4.52 31.20 5.64
N PHE A 266 -3.83 31.45 6.75
CA PHE A 266 -3.77 30.55 7.89
C PHE A 266 -4.97 30.80 8.83
N GLU A 267 -5.64 29.75 9.30
CA GLU A 267 -6.71 29.88 10.28
C GLU A 267 -6.18 30.47 11.60
N LYS A 268 -5.04 29.94 12.07
CA LYS A 268 -4.34 30.41 13.26
C LYS A 268 -2.81 30.33 13.08
N ALA A 269 -2.22 31.34 12.46
CA ALA A 269 -0.79 31.35 12.16
C ALA A 269 0.12 31.18 13.40
N THR A 270 -0.37 31.46 14.62
CA THR A 270 0.36 31.33 15.89
C THR A 270 0.20 29.99 16.58
N SER A 271 -0.38 29.00 15.92
CA SER A 271 -0.49 27.61 16.38
C SER A 271 0.35 26.71 15.49
N ALA A 272 1.12 25.78 16.07
CA ALA A 272 1.85 24.79 15.29
C ALA A 272 0.90 23.90 14.47
N ILE A 273 -0.26 23.55 15.05
CA ILE A 273 -1.34 22.85 14.36
C ILE A 273 -2.38 23.88 13.92
N THR A 274 -2.62 23.94 12.61
CA THR A 274 -3.56 24.90 11.98
C THR A 274 -3.96 24.41 10.59
N THR A 275 -4.80 25.17 9.90
CA THR A 275 -5.10 24.95 8.47
C THR A 275 -4.63 26.14 7.64
N ALA A 276 -4.42 25.92 6.34
CA ALA A 276 -4.08 26.97 5.40
C ALA A 276 -4.87 26.82 4.10
N ARG A 277 -5.21 27.94 3.46
CA ARG A 277 -5.87 28.02 2.15
C ARG A 277 -5.06 28.90 1.21
N PHE A 278 -5.12 28.61 -0.08
CA PHE A 278 -4.31 29.26 -1.12
C PHE A 278 -5.21 30.03 -2.10
N SER A 279 -4.77 31.18 -2.57
CA SER A 279 -5.53 32.02 -3.49
C SER A 279 -5.24 31.76 -4.96
N ALA A 280 -4.16 31.05 -5.29
CA ALA A 280 -3.75 30.72 -6.66
C ALA A 280 -3.05 29.35 -6.72
N ALA A 281 -3.08 28.72 -7.90
CA ALA A 281 -2.30 27.52 -8.17
C ALA A 281 -0.81 27.85 -8.36
N GLY A 282 0.06 26.89 -8.06
CA GLY A 282 1.52 26.96 -8.17
C GLY A 282 2.25 26.52 -6.92
N ASP A 283 3.55 26.71 -6.90
CA ASP A 283 4.42 26.21 -5.82
C ASP A 283 4.58 27.23 -4.70
N TYR A 284 4.36 26.81 -3.49
CA TYR A 284 4.49 27.59 -2.25
C TYR A 284 5.52 26.96 -1.33
N VAL A 285 6.14 27.82 -0.53
CA VAL A 285 6.94 27.41 0.63
C VAL A 285 6.32 28.02 1.88
N LEU A 286 5.92 27.15 2.82
CA LEU A 286 5.42 27.53 4.12
C LEU A 286 6.48 27.22 5.19
N THR A 287 6.71 28.16 6.10
CA THR A 287 7.75 28.05 7.12
C THR A 287 7.13 28.13 8.50
N LEU A 288 7.48 27.18 9.37
CA LEU A 288 7.18 27.22 10.79
C LEU A 288 8.39 27.77 11.54
N GLU A 289 8.18 28.87 12.27
CA GLU A 289 9.19 29.52 13.10
C GLU A 289 8.90 29.34 14.59
N ALA A 290 9.96 29.20 15.38
CA ALA A 290 9.88 29.33 16.84
C ALA A 290 10.34 30.72 17.29
N ALA A 291 9.55 31.43 18.08
CA ALA A 291 9.87 32.78 18.52
C ALA A 291 11.13 32.86 19.39
N GLY A 292 11.93 33.89 19.14
CA GLY A 292 13.20 34.13 19.83
C GLY A 292 14.42 33.52 19.15
N SER A 293 14.26 32.95 17.98
CA SER A 293 15.36 32.34 17.22
C SER A 293 15.12 32.53 15.72
N SER A 294 15.66 33.58 15.14
CA SER A 294 15.62 33.84 13.70
C SER A 294 16.31 32.76 12.84
N ASP A 295 17.11 31.91 13.47
CA ASP A 295 17.95 30.89 12.81
C ASP A 295 17.31 29.50 12.88
N ARG A 296 16.06 29.38 13.36
CA ARG A 296 15.40 28.08 13.56
C ARG A 296 14.00 28.08 12.93
N THR A 297 13.99 27.55 11.75
CA THR A 297 12.78 27.38 10.94
C THR A 297 12.81 26.02 10.29
N HIS A 298 11.65 25.44 10.05
CA HIS A 298 11.49 24.33 9.15
C HIS A 298 10.43 24.67 8.11
N SER A 299 10.67 24.30 6.84
CA SER A 299 9.81 24.66 5.74
C SER A 299 9.28 23.43 5.06
N ILE A 300 8.08 23.53 4.53
CA ILE A 300 7.47 22.53 3.65
C ILE A 300 7.16 23.17 2.29
N ALA A 301 7.28 22.36 1.25
CA ALA A 301 6.80 22.70 -0.09
C ALA A 301 5.33 22.27 -0.22
N VAL A 302 4.51 23.14 -0.77
CA VAL A 302 3.10 22.87 -1.10
C VAL A 302 2.87 23.17 -2.56
N HIS A 303 2.57 22.13 -3.34
CA HIS A 303 2.16 22.26 -4.73
C HIS A 303 0.65 22.42 -4.82
N VAL A 304 0.17 23.58 -5.26
CA VAL A 304 -1.26 23.83 -5.40
C VAL A 304 -1.66 23.62 -6.85
N GLU A 305 -2.45 22.58 -7.08
CA GLU A 305 -2.95 22.23 -8.42
C GLU A 305 -4.32 22.85 -8.71
N ALA A 306 -4.62 23.07 -9.98
CA ALA A 306 -5.97 23.37 -10.40
C ALA A 306 -6.92 22.19 -10.10
N PRO A 307 -8.22 22.43 -9.88
CA PRO A 307 -9.18 21.34 -9.73
C PRO A 307 -9.15 20.36 -10.91
N PRO A 308 -9.36 19.04 -10.67
CA PRO A 308 -9.46 18.08 -11.76
C PRO A 308 -10.67 18.36 -12.66
N PRO A 309 -10.74 17.70 -13.83
CA PRO A 309 -11.94 17.73 -14.66
C PRO A 309 -13.22 17.38 -13.86
N GLN A 310 -14.36 17.99 -14.22
CA GLN A 310 -15.62 17.72 -13.54
C GLN A 310 -16.13 16.31 -13.84
N ASP A 311 -16.02 15.89 -15.11
CA ASP A 311 -16.40 14.54 -15.51
C ASP A 311 -15.16 13.62 -15.45
N ARG A 312 -15.27 12.46 -14.81
CA ARG A 312 -14.26 11.40 -14.88
C ARG A 312 -14.34 10.68 -16.23
N LEU A 313 -13.30 9.96 -16.58
CA LEU A 313 -13.36 9.00 -17.69
C LEU A 313 -14.18 7.77 -17.31
N ASP A 314 -14.79 7.15 -18.32
CA ASP A 314 -15.59 5.95 -18.19
C ASP A 314 -14.77 4.68 -18.40
N VAL A 315 -15.13 3.64 -17.66
CA VAL A 315 -14.57 2.29 -17.79
C VAL A 315 -15.06 1.64 -19.07
N VAL A 316 -14.18 0.92 -19.75
CA VAL A 316 -14.57 0.07 -20.89
C VAL A 316 -14.99 -1.31 -20.38
N TYR A 317 -16.27 -1.60 -20.45
CA TYR A 317 -16.83 -2.92 -20.17
C TYR A 317 -16.93 -3.73 -21.48
N THR A 318 -16.18 -4.82 -21.54
CA THR A 318 -16.10 -5.67 -22.73
C THR A 318 -16.43 -7.12 -22.38
N ARG A 319 -17.48 -7.67 -22.97
CA ARG A 319 -17.93 -9.06 -22.71
C ARG A 319 -17.05 -10.12 -23.36
N LYS A 320 -16.38 -9.77 -24.46
CA LYS A 320 -15.52 -10.66 -25.22
C LYS A 320 -14.45 -9.86 -25.97
N TYR A 321 -13.21 -10.31 -25.91
CA TYR A 321 -12.10 -9.72 -26.62
C TYR A 321 -11.06 -10.77 -27.00
N SER A 322 -10.28 -10.51 -28.05
CA SER A 322 -9.16 -11.38 -28.44
C SER A 322 -7.83 -10.70 -28.17
N ILE A 323 -6.84 -11.50 -27.78
CA ILE A 323 -5.44 -11.11 -27.64
C ILE A 323 -4.69 -11.59 -28.88
N ASP A 324 -4.00 -10.69 -29.55
CA ASP A 324 -3.17 -10.95 -30.73
C ASP A 324 -1.75 -10.42 -30.49
N SER A 325 -1.13 -10.95 -29.44
CA SER A 325 0.20 -10.60 -28.99
C SER A 325 0.91 -11.86 -28.48
N PRO A 326 2.00 -12.29 -29.10
CA PRO A 326 2.74 -13.49 -28.65
C PRO A 326 3.08 -13.41 -27.15
N PHE A 327 3.45 -12.23 -26.65
CA PHE A 327 3.75 -12.01 -25.25
C PHE A 327 2.53 -12.26 -24.35
N TRP A 328 1.40 -11.58 -24.62
CA TRP A 328 0.21 -11.66 -23.78
C TRP A 328 -0.57 -12.96 -23.97
N ASN A 329 -0.55 -13.56 -25.19
CA ASN A 329 -1.18 -14.87 -25.43
C ASN A 329 -0.61 -15.95 -24.52
N GLN A 330 0.72 -16.02 -24.36
CA GLN A 330 1.37 -16.97 -23.46
C GLN A 330 0.98 -16.73 -22.00
N ARG A 331 0.96 -15.47 -21.55
CA ARG A 331 0.60 -15.11 -20.18
C ARG A 331 -0.88 -15.44 -19.88
N ALA A 332 -1.78 -15.02 -20.75
CA ALA A 332 -3.20 -15.32 -20.62
C ALA A 332 -3.48 -16.83 -20.65
N LYS A 333 -2.83 -17.57 -21.54
CA LYS A 333 -2.98 -19.04 -21.63
C LYS A 333 -2.51 -19.71 -20.33
N ALA A 334 -1.35 -19.33 -19.79
CA ALA A 334 -0.84 -19.87 -18.53
C ALA A 334 -1.81 -19.66 -17.38
N LEU A 335 -2.41 -18.44 -17.28
CA LEU A 335 -3.41 -18.14 -16.27
C LEU A 335 -4.69 -18.95 -16.47
N MET A 336 -5.21 -19.02 -17.68
CA MET A 336 -6.48 -19.70 -17.97
C MET A 336 -6.39 -21.22 -17.89
N VAL A 337 -5.30 -21.82 -18.38
CA VAL A 337 -5.15 -23.28 -18.48
C VAL A 337 -4.60 -23.89 -17.19
N ASN A 338 -3.71 -23.19 -16.49
CA ASN A 338 -3.05 -23.74 -15.31
C ASN A 338 -3.48 -23.07 -14.01
N TRP A 339 -3.38 -21.74 -13.90
CA TRP A 339 -3.53 -21.03 -12.64
C TRP A 339 -4.98 -21.02 -12.12
N ILE A 340 -5.96 -20.59 -12.90
CA ILE A 340 -7.37 -20.56 -12.49
C ILE A 340 -7.90 -21.96 -12.16
N PRO A 341 -7.66 -23.00 -13.00
CA PRO A 341 -8.00 -24.38 -12.64
C PRO A 341 -7.33 -24.87 -11.35
N HIS A 342 -6.10 -24.44 -11.06
CA HIS A 342 -5.46 -24.71 -9.79
C HIS A 342 -6.21 -24.05 -8.62
N CYS A 343 -6.57 -22.77 -8.73
CA CYS A 343 -7.37 -22.07 -7.72
C CYS A 343 -8.72 -22.75 -7.47
N ILE A 344 -9.41 -23.21 -8.53
CA ILE A 344 -10.66 -23.98 -8.40
C ILE A 344 -10.42 -25.24 -7.56
N ARG A 345 -9.41 -26.05 -7.90
CA ARG A 345 -9.10 -27.28 -7.13
C ARG A 345 -8.79 -26.98 -5.67
N MET A 346 -8.05 -25.92 -5.40
CA MET A 346 -7.71 -25.53 -4.03
C MET A 346 -8.94 -25.07 -3.23
N CYS A 347 -9.84 -24.32 -3.85
CA CYS A 347 -11.11 -23.91 -3.24
C CYS A 347 -12.12 -25.08 -3.06
N GLU A 348 -11.97 -26.17 -3.79
CA GLU A 348 -12.81 -27.39 -3.68
C GLU A 348 -12.26 -28.43 -2.71
N ARG A 349 -11.07 -28.23 -2.14
CA ARG A 349 -10.47 -29.14 -1.17
C ARG A 349 -11.33 -29.22 0.10
N THR A 350 -11.45 -30.43 0.65
CA THR A 350 -12.17 -30.73 1.88
C THR A 350 -11.27 -31.22 3.00
N ASP A 351 -10.00 -31.47 2.70
CA ASP A 351 -8.96 -32.01 3.58
C ASP A 351 -8.17 -30.90 4.35
N ILE A 352 -8.59 -29.64 4.19
CA ILE A 352 -7.97 -28.48 4.83
C ILE A 352 -8.21 -28.55 6.35
N ALA A 353 -7.13 -28.53 7.12
CA ALA A 353 -7.21 -28.47 8.57
C ALA A 353 -7.80 -27.11 9.00
N ALA A 354 -8.70 -27.12 9.98
CA ALA A 354 -9.43 -25.94 10.48
C ALA A 354 -8.53 -24.76 10.92
N MET A 355 -7.24 -24.98 11.10
CA MET A 355 -6.25 -24.00 11.58
C MET A 355 -5.35 -23.46 10.48
N ARG A 356 -5.53 -23.84 9.22
CA ARG A 356 -4.61 -23.48 8.12
C ARG A 356 -5.00 -22.26 7.28
N GLY A 357 -6.05 -21.56 7.59
CA GLY A 357 -6.36 -20.32 6.89
C GLY A 357 -7.04 -20.45 5.52
N ASP A 358 -6.90 -21.53 4.81
CA ASP A 358 -7.31 -21.70 3.41
C ASP A 358 -8.69 -22.38 3.21
N GLY A 359 -9.72 -21.92 3.93
CA GLY A 359 -11.12 -22.39 3.71
C GLY A 359 -11.62 -22.13 2.28
N GLY A 360 -12.56 -22.98 1.81
CA GLY A 360 -13.02 -22.94 0.44
C GLY A 360 -14.55 -23.00 0.30
N ILE A 361 -15.03 -23.59 -0.81
CA ILE A 361 -16.46 -23.64 -1.16
C ILE A 361 -17.28 -24.48 -0.15
N ASP A 362 -16.66 -25.41 0.58
CA ASP A 362 -17.31 -26.20 1.60
C ASP A 362 -17.86 -25.37 2.77
N ASN A 363 -17.26 -24.19 3.06
CA ASN A 363 -17.82 -23.24 4.01
C ASN A 363 -19.18 -22.70 3.56
N PHE A 364 -19.34 -22.45 2.26
CA PHE A 364 -20.61 -22.00 1.69
C PHE A 364 -21.65 -23.13 1.70
N VAL A 365 -21.25 -24.38 1.44
CA VAL A 365 -22.13 -25.54 1.55
C VAL A 365 -22.65 -25.68 2.99
N ALA A 366 -21.74 -25.58 3.98
CA ALA A 366 -22.11 -25.66 5.40
C ALA A 366 -23.04 -24.50 5.81
N ALA A 367 -22.74 -23.27 5.37
CA ALA A 367 -23.57 -22.08 5.67
C ALA A 367 -24.96 -22.18 5.02
N GLY A 368 -25.05 -22.71 3.81
CA GLY A 368 -26.35 -22.98 3.14
C GLY A 368 -27.20 -24.00 3.92
N LYS A 369 -26.58 -25.06 4.49
CA LYS A 369 -27.23 -26.00 5.38
C LYS A 369 -27.71 -25.32 6.67
N ALA A 370 -26.85 -24.51 7.29
CA ALA A 370 -27.20 -23.76 8.49
C ALA A 370 -28.42 -22.83 8.27
N ASN A 371 -28.47 -22.13 7.13
CA ASN A 371 -29.62 -21.30 6.78
C ASN A 371 -30.93 -22.07 6.64
N ARG A 372 -30.88 -23.36 6.30
CA ARG A 372 -32.05 -24.25 6.21
C ARG A 372 -32.34 -25.02 7.52
N GLY A 373 -31.56 -24.81 8.57
CA GLY A 373 -31.68 -25.53 9.83
C GLY A 373 -31.22 -27.00 9.76
N GLU A 374 -30.40 -27.36 8.78
CA GLU A 374 -29.84 -28.69 8.59
C GLU A 374 -28.54 -28.87 9.39
N PRO A 375 -28.16 -30.10 9.77
CA PRO A 375 -26.86 -30.39 10.38
C PRO A 375 -25.71 -29.94 9.50
N HIS A 376 -24.75 -29.18 10.06
CA HIS A 376 -23.63 -28.60 9.33
C HIS A 376 -22.32 -28.64 10.15
N GLY A 377 -21.17 -28.50 9.47
CA GLY A 377 -19.86 -28.35 10.11
C GLY A 377 -19.58 -26.93 10.59
N LYS A 378 -18.43 -26.75 11.26
CA LYS A 378 -17.89 -25.43 11.61
C LYS A 378 -17.24 -24.77 10.39
N HIS A 379 -17.03 -23.45 10.49
CA HIS A 379 -16.20 -22.70 9.52
C HIS A 379 -14.75 -23.22 9.57
N LYS A 380 -14.12 -23.31 8.39
CA LYS A 380 -12.71 -23.70 8.22
C LYS A 380 -11.88 -22.53 7.72
N GLY A 381 -10.63 -22.46 8.15
CA GLY A 381 -9.71 -21.43 7.74
C GLY A 381 -9.95 -20.07 8.38
N TYR A 382 -9.36 -19.04 7.82
CA TYR A 382 -9.52 -17.66 8.28
C TYR A 382 -10.97 -17.19 8.19
N VAL A 383 -11.37 -16.34 9.13
CA VAL A 383 -12.71 -15.74 9.17
C VAL A 383 -13.11 -15.06 7.84
N PHE A 384 -12.14 -14.58 7.08
CA PHE A 384 -12.28 -13.92 5.78
C PHE A 384 -12.00 -14.83 4.58
N SER A 385 -11.95 -16.14 4.76
CA SER A 385 -11.58 -17.10 3.70
C SER A 385 -12.54 -17.12 2.50
N ASN A 386 -13.73 -16.58 2.63
CA ASN A 386 -14.65 -16.44 1.50
C ASN A 386 -14.09 -15.55 0.37
N ALA A 387 -13.18 -14.62 0.69
CA ALA A 387 -12.64 -13.67 -0.27
C ALA A 387 -11.99 -14.34 -1.48
N TRP A 388 -11.16 -15.37 -1.31
CA TRP A 388 -10.50 -16.03 -2.44
C TRP A 388 -11.42 -16.92 -3.27
N VAL A 389 -12.55 -17.37 -2.71
CA VAL A 389 -13.60 -17.99 -3.51
C VAL A 389 -14.24 -16.94 -4.44
N HIS A 390 -14.57 -15.76 -3.92
CA HIS A 390 -15.11 -14.66 -4.73
C HIS A 390 -14.13 -14.15 -5.77
N GLN A 391 -12.86 -13.99 -5.43
CA GLN A 391 -11.79 -13.65 -6.38
C GLN A 391 -11.64 -14.71 -7.49
N THR A 392 -11.77 -16.00 -7.15
CA THR A 392 -11.72 -17.08 -8.14
C THR A 392 -12.94 -17.05 -9.07
N VAL A 393 -14.14 -16.75 -8.55
CA VAL A 393 -15.36 -16.52 -9.35
C VAL A 393 -15.14 -15.36 -10.33
N GLU A 394 -14.60 -14.24 -9.85
CA GLU A 394 -14.30 -13.08 -10.69
C GLU A 394 -13.26 -13.43 -11.78
N SER A 395 -12.20 -14.14 -11.41
CA SER A 395 -11.16 -14.59 -12.35
C SER A 395 -11.73 -15.49 -13.44
N MET A 396 -12.65 -16.42 -13.09
CA MET A 396 -13.35 -17.26 -14.07
C MET A 396 -14.19 -16.42 -15.04
N CYS A 397 -14.95 -15.44 -14.53
CA CYS A 397 -15.78 -14.56 -15.36
C CYS A 397 -14.91 -13.77 -16.36
N ILE A 398 -13.79 -13.20 -15.91
CA ILE A 398 -12.88 -12.44 -16.77
C ILE A 398 -12.20 -13.35 -17.81
N ALA A 399 -11.75 -14.54 -17.40
CA ALA A 399 -11.14 -15.52 -18.31
C ALA A 399 -12.13 -15.99 -19.41
N LEU A 400 -13.42 -16.05 -19.10
CA LEU A 400 -14.46 -16.37 -20.05
C LEU A 400 -14.77 -15.25 -21.06
N MET A 401 -14.32 -14.02 -20.79
CA MET A 401 -14.39 -12.92 -21.76
C MET A 401 -13.27 -12.97 -22.80
N VAL A 402 -12.18 -13.74 -22.53
CA VAL A 402 -11.10 -13.92 -23.50
C VAL A 402 -11.53 -14.88 -24.60
N ASP A 403 -11.36 -14.47 -25.87
CA ASP A 403 -11.62 -15.34 -27.00
C ASP A 403 -10.53 -16.43 -27.08
N ALA A 404 -10.93 -17.69 -27.04
CA ALA A 404 -10.03 -18.83 -27.13
C ALA A 404 -9.34 -18.96 -28.51
N GLN A 405 -9.87 -18.30 -29.54
CA GLN A 405 -9.35 -18.31 -30.90
C GLN A 405 -9.10 -19.75 -31.44
N GLY A 406 -9.91 -20.70 -30.98
CA GLY A 406 -9.82 -22.12 -31.40
C GLY A 406 -8.76 -22.92 -30.64
N ASP A 407 -8.04 -22.36 -29.67
CA ASP A 407 -7.08 -23.13 -28.85
C ASP A 407 -7.84 -24.15 -27.97
N PRO A 408 -7.57 -25.48 -28.17
CA PRO A 408 -8.35 -26.54 -27.50
C PRO A 408 -8.13 -26.55 -25.96
N GLU A 409 -6.95 -26.17 -25.48
CA GLU A 409 -6.66 -26.17 -24.06
C GLU A 409 -7.40 -25.00 -23.35
N ILE A 410 -7.45 -23.83 -24.01
CA ILE A 410 -8.21 -22.69 -23.50
C ILE A 410 -9.71 -23.01 -23.51
N LEU A 411 -10.22 -23.62 -24.60
CA LEU A 411 -11.63 -24.02 -24.67
C LEU A 411 -12.00 -25.03 -23.56
N GLN A 412 -11.16 -26.02 -23.31
CA GLN A 412 -11.36 -27.00 -22.23
C GLN A 412 -11.35 -26.31 -20.84
N ALA A 413 -10.40 -25.40 -20.63
CA ALA A 413 -10.33 -24.63 -19.37
C ALA A 413 -11.57 -23.74 -19.19
N GLN A 414 -12.04 -23.07 -20.23
CA GLN A 414 -13.27 -22.27 -20.20
C GLN A 414 -14.53 -23.13 -19.93
N ASP A 415 -14.61 -24.36 -20.46
CA ASP A 415 -15.72 -25.29 -20.14
C ASP A 415 -15.70 -25.72 -18.67
N LEU A 416 -14.51 -25.97 -18.10
CA LEU A 416 -14.34 -26.19 -16.67
C LEU A 416 -14.83 -24.98 -15.87
N MET A 417 -14.46 -23.76 -16.25
CA MET A 417 -14.86 -22.54 -15.56
C MET A 417 -16.39 -22.33 -15.61
N ARG A 418 -17.03 -22.52 -16.81
CA ARG A 418 -18.50 -22.43 -16.93
C ARG A 418 -19.20 -23.43 -16.02
N SER A 419 -18.78 -24.71 -16.07
CA SER A 419 -19.36 -25.76 -15.23
C SER A 419 -19.15 -25.50 -13.73
N THR A 420 -18.01 -24.91 -13.37
CA THR A 420 -17.73 -24.53 -11.98
C THR A 420 -18.62 -23.37 -11.52
N LEU A 421 -18.79 -22.33 -12.32
CA LEU A 421 -19.73 -21.23 -12.03
C LEU A 421 -21.15 -21.73 -11.84
N GLU A 422 -21.63 -22.62 -12.70
CA GLU A 422 -22.97 -23.22 -12.56
C GLU A 422 -23.14 -24.04 -11.27
N ARG A 423 -22.10 -24.67 -10.76
CA ARG A 423 -22.09 -25.36 -9.48
C ARG A 423 -21.97 -24.40 -8.28
N TRP A 424 -21.06 -23.43 -8.36
CA TRP A 424 -20.70 -22.59 -7.22
C TRP A 424 -21.72 -21.48 -6.95
N ILE A 425 -22.29 -20.86 -7.99
CA ILE A 425 -23.24 -19.75 -7.82
C ILE A 425 -24.43 -20.13 -6.92
N PRO A 426 -25.13 -21.26 -7.14
CA PRO A 426 -26.21 -21.70 -6.23
C PRO A 426 -25.73 -21.96 -4.80
N ILE A 427 -24.52 -22.51 -4.62
CA ILE A 427 -23.92 -22.78 -3.30
C ILE A 427 -23.63 -21.48 -2.57
N ILE A 428 -23.01 -20.51 -3.24
CA ILE A 428 -22.70 -19.19 -2.67
C ILE A 428 -23.98 -18.46 -2.27
N LEU A 429 -25.00 -18.45 -3.12
CA LEU A 429 -26.25 -17.76 -2.87
C LEU A 429 -27.08 -18.45 -1.77
N ALA A 430 -26.99 -19.79 -1.63
CA ALA A 430 -27.63 -20.51 -0.53
C ALA A 430 -27.01 -20.16 0.85
N ALA A 431 -25.77 -19.73 0.88
CA ALA A 431 -25.09 -19.27 2.09
C ALA A 431 -25.46 -17.82 2.47
N GLN A 432 -26.04 -17.05 1.55
CA GLN A 432 -26.49 -15.68 1.83
C GLN A 432 -27.67 -15.70 2.80
N MET A 433 -27.56 -14.93 3.87
CA MET A 433 -28.61 -14.85 4.89
C MET A 433 -29.86 -14.12 4.37
N PRO A 434 -31.05 -14.32 4.99
CA PRO A 434 -32.30 -13.70 4.51
C PRO A 434 -32.25 -12.18 4.40
N ASP A 435 -31.49 -11.51 5.28
CA ASP A 435 -31.27 -10.06 5.27
C ASP A 435 -30.26 -9.58 4.21
N GLY A 436 -29.63 -10.49 3.48
CA GLY A 436 -28.64 -10.21 2.43
C GLY A 436 -27.18 -10.32 2.87
N TYR A 437 -26.88 -10.46 4.16
CA TYR A 437 -25.52 -10.61 4.66
C TYR A 437 -24.88 -11.91 4.14
N LEU A 438 -23.59 -11.86 3.81
CA LEU A 438 -22.83 -12.99 3.28
C LEU A 438 -21.38 -13.01 3.81
N GLN A 439 -21.17 -13.79 4.85
CA GLN A 439 -19.83 -14.24 5.27
C GLN A 439 -20.03 -15.50 6.12
N THR A 440 -19.55 -16.62 5.63
CA THR A 440 -19.87 -17.95 6.18
C THR A 440 -19.38 -18.16 7.61
N ALA A 441 -18.30 -17.48 8.02
CA ALA A 441 -17.81 -17.51 9.39
C ALA A 441 -18.86 -17.04 10.40
N TYR A 442 -19.60 -15.96 10.07
CA TYR A 442 -20.68 -15.46 10.95
C TYR A 442 -21.95 -16.28 10.88
N THR A 443 -22.21 -16.91 9.73
CA THR A 443 -23.35 -17.84 9.58
C THR A 443 -23.14 -19.13 10.37
N LEU A 444 -21.91 -19.64 10.40
CA LEU A 444 -21.51 -20.90 11.04
C LEU A 444 -20.99 -20.71 12.47
N ALA A 445 -21.06 -19.49 12.99
CA ALA A 445 -20.41 -19.12 14.23
C ALA A 445 -20.76 -20.04 15.40
N ASP A 446 -19.74 -20.65 15.97
CA ASP A 446 -19.68 -20.75 17.40
C ASP A 446 -19.40 -19.32 17.91
N ARG A 447 -20.44 -18.66 18.41
CA ARG A 447 -20.44 -17.21 18.69
C ARG A 447 -19.41 -16.75 19.72
N SER A 448 -18.63 -17.65 20.30
CA SER A 448 -17.53 -17.32 21.18
C SER A 448 -16.33 -16.73 20.45
N ASP A 449 -16.10 -17.14 19.19
CA ASP A 449 -14.95 -16.69 18.40
C ASP A 449 -15.25 -15.42 17.57
N TRP A 450 -16.52 -15.26 17.11
CA TRP A 450 -16.95 -14.12 16.28
C TRP A 450 -18.32 -13.59 16.73
N PRO A 451 -18.35 -12.77 17.79
CA PRO A 451 -19.59 -12.54 18.56
C PRO A 451 -20.64 -11.72 17.81
N GLN A 452 -20.26 -10.79 16.96
CA GLN A 452 -21.21 -9.90 16.28
C GLN A 452 -20.66 -9.38 14.95
N ARG A 453 -21.52 -9.25 13.94
CA ARG A 453 -21.25 -8.54 12.70
C ARG A 453 -20.87 -7.09 12.98
N TRP A 454 -19.93 -6.58 12.22
CA TRP A 454 -19.45 -5.20 12.29
C TRP A 454 -19.01 -4.80 13.70
N SER A 455 -18.37 -5.70 14.43
CA SER A 455 -17.79 -5.40 15.73
C SER A 455 -16.59 -4.46 15.58
N SER A 456 -16.58 -3.39 16.40
CA SER A 456 -15.44 -2.47 16.45
C SER A 456 -14.16 -3.11 16.99
N ASP A 457 -14.30 -4.13 17.83
CA ASP A 457 -13.20 -4.88 18.43
C ASP A 457 -12.62 -5.96 17.52
N HIS A 458 -13.35 -6.28 16.42
CA HIS A 458 -12.99 -7.37 15.49
C HIS A 458 -12.93 -6.89 14.03
N ARG A 459 -12.47 -5.65 13.78
CA ARG A 459 -12.28 -5.12 12.42
C ARG A 459 -11.34 -5.97 11.57
N GLY A 460 -10.39 -6.68 12.21
CA GLY A 460 -9.52 -7.67 11.57
C GLY A 460 -10.22 -8.92 11.01
N ASN A 461 -11.52 -9.08 11.21
CA ASN A 461 -12.33 -10.14 10.58
C ASN A 461 -12.69 -9.85 9.12
N HIS A 462 -12.36 -8.66 8.62
CA HIS A 462 -12.42 -8.29 7.20
C HIS A 462 -13.78 -8.53 6.54
N GLU A 463 -14.88 -8.10 7.20
CA GLU A 463 -16.23 -8.26 6.68
C GLU A 463 -16.45 -7.47 5.39
N GLY A 464 -15.92 -6.25 5.33
CA GLY A 464 -15.95 -5.41 4.14
C GLY A 464 -15.09 -5.95 2.99
N TYR A 465 -13.91 -6.48 3.32
CA TYR A 465 -13.03 -7.12 2.34
C TYR A 465 -13.72 -8.29 1.62
N VAL A 466 -14.37 -9.17 2.37
CA VAL A 466 -15.13 -10.29 1.81
C VAL A 466 -16.32 -9.80 0.97
N ALA A 467 -17.09 -8.85 1.50
CA ALA A 467 -18.26 -8.29 0.83
C ALA A 467 -17.88 -7.57 -0.48
N GLY A 468 -16.78 -6.81 -0.48
CA GLY A 468 -16.26 -6.12 -1.65
C GLY A 468 -15.93 -7.08 -2.79
N TYR A 469 -15.19 -8.16 -2.55
CA TYR A 469 -14.89 -9.15 -3.59
C TYR A 469 -16.12 -9.86 -4.14
N PHE A 470 -17.13 -10.11 -3.33
CA PHE A 470 -18.40 -10.64 -3.85
C PHE A 470 -19.05 -9.66 -4.82
N ILE A 471 -19.10 -8.37 -4.48
CA ILE A 471 -19.64 -7.31 -5.33
C ILE A 471 -18.86 -7.21 -6.65
N GLU A 472 -17.53 -7.21 -6.61
CA GLU A 472 -16.67 -7.16 -7.79
C GLU A 472 -16.91 -8.36 -8.71
N SER A 473 -17.03 -9.56 -8.14
CA SER A 473 -17.33 -10.79 -8.90
C SER A 473 -18.70 -10.70 -9.59
N ALA A 474 -19.69 -10.09 -8.97
CA ALA A 474 -21.03 -9.93 -9.53
C ALA A 474 -21.06 -8.97 -10.72
N ILE A 475 -20.28 -7.88 -10.70
CA ILE A 475 -20.14 -6.94 -11.83
C ILE A 475 -19.56 -7.69 -13.05
N ASN A 476 -18.49 -8.45 -12.84
CA ASN A 476 -17.84 -9.18 -13.93
C ASN A 476 -18.69 -10.34 -14.44
N HIS A 477 -19.46 -11.01 -13.57
CA HIS A 477 -20.44 -12.01 -13.99
C HIS A 477 -21.56 -11.41 -14.85
N TYR A 478 -22.10 -10.26 -14.43
CA TYR A 478 -23.11 -9.55 -15.23
C TYR A 478 -22.55 -9.15 -16.60
N THR A 479 -21.32 -8.61 -16.63
CA THR A 479 -20.66 -8.18 -17.87
C THR A 479 -20.43 -9.36 -18.81
N PHE A 480 -19.90 -10.47 -18.31
CA PHE A 480 -19.71 -11.70 -19.06
C PHE A 480 -21.00 -12.27 -19.65
N THR A 481 -22.07 -12.27 -18.86
CA THR A 481 -23.39 -12.81 -19.27
C THR A 481 -24.27 -11.80 -19.99
N GLU A 482 -23.83 -10.56 -20.18
CA GLU A 482 -24.60 -9.44 -20.73
C GLU A 482 -25.94 -9.22 -19.99
N GLY A 483 -25.93 -9.40 -18.67
CA GLY A 483 -27.13 -9.30 -17.86
C GLY A 483 -28.19 -10.38 -18.10
N LYS A 484 -27.87 -11.45 -18.85
CA LYS A 484 -28.78 -12.59 -19.04
C LYS A 484 -28.88 -13.47 -17.80
N ASP A 485 -27.83 -13.49 -16.96
CA ASP A 485 -27.84 -14.15 -15.67
C ASP A 485 -27.67 -13.10 -14.56
N LEU A 486 -28.71 -12.86 -13.81
CA LEU A 486 -28.78 -11.87 -12.74
C LEU A 486 -28.52 -12.46 -11.35
N ARG A 487 -28.20 -13.75 -11.23
CA ARG A 487 -28.10 -14.43 -9.93
C ARG A 487 -27.11 -13.71 -8.99
N LEU A 488 -25.86 -13.53 -9.40
CA LEU A 488 -24.86 -12.82 -8.57
C LEU A 488 -25.17 -11.34 -8.44
N TYR A 489 -25.64 -10.68 -9.50
CA TYR A 489 -26.03 -9.26 -9.45
C TYR A 489 -27.09 -8.99 -8.39
N ASN A 490 -28.14 -9.81 -8.37
CA ASN A 490 -29.20 -9.69 -7.36
C ASN A 490 -28.68 -10.03 -5.95
N GLY A 491 -27.78 -11.02 -5.82
CA GLY A 491 -27.10 -11.33 -4.57
C GLY A 491 -26.25 -10.14 -4.03
N ALA A 492 -25.49 -9.49 -4.93
CA ALA A 492 -24.69 -8.32 -4.59
C ALA A 492 -25.56 -7.11 -4.18
N LYS A 493 -26.69 -6.89 -4.87
CA LYS A 493 -27.66 -5.85 -4.46
C LYS A 493 -28.21 -6.10 -3.06
N LYS A 494 -28.62 -7.33 -2.76
CA LYS A 494 -29.09 -7.70 -1.42
C LYS A 494 -28.02 -7.48 -0.36
N LEU A 495 -26.76 -7.82 -0.65
CA LEU A 495 -25.65 -7.59 0.25
C LEU A 495 -25.44 -6.09 0.48
N ALA A 496 -25.35 -5.29 -0.58
CA ALA A 496 -25.17 -3.84 -0.49
C ALA A 496 -26.36 -3.17 0.24
N ASP A 497 -27.60 -3.58 -0.04
CA ASP A 497 -28.79 -3.11 0.66
C ASP A 497 -28.76 -3.46 2.16
N CYS A 498 -28.28 -4.66 2.53
CA CYS A 498 -28.08 -5.06 3.92
C CYS A 498 -27.07 -4.13 4.63
N TRP A 499 -25.98 -3.80 3.99
CA TRP A 499 -24.99 -2.87 4.54
C TRP A 499 -25.55 -1.46 4.68
N VAL A 500 -26.23 -0.94 3.66
CA VAL A 500 -26.91 0.37 3.71
C VAL A 500 -27.97 0.40 4.81
N ALA A 501 -28.69 -0.70 5.05
CA ALA A 501 -29.70 -0.76 6.10
C ALA A 501 -29.10 -0.67 7.52
N ASN A 502 -27.89 -1.13 7.73
CA ASN A 502 -27.27 -1.26 9.07
C ASN A 502 -26.19 -0.24 9.37
N ILE A 503 -25.46 0.29 8.36
CA ILE A 503 -24.35 1.20 8.51
C ILE A 503 -24.66 2.52 7.83
N GLY A 504 -24.33 3.64 8.46
CA GLY A 504 -24.57 4.97 7.90
C GLY A 504 -24.94 6.01 8.96
N PRO A 505 -25.26 7.25 8.54
CA PRO A 505 -25.69 8.31 9.45
C PRO A 505 -26.92 7.90 10.26
N GLY A 506 -26.83 8.04 11.59
CA GLY A 506 -27.90 7.64 12.52
C GLY A 506 -28.06 6.13 12.72
N LYS A 507 -27.15 5.34 12.13
CA LYS A 507 -27.03 3.89 12.28
C LYS A 507 -25.69 3.57 12.90
N LYS A 508 -25.15 2.36 12.65
CA LYS A 508 -23.83 1.97 13.14
C LYS A 508 -22.71 2.74 12.41
N GLU A 509 -21.81 3.36 13.15
CA GLU A 509 -20.54 3.87 12.66
C GLU A 509 -19.51 2.76 12.73
N TRP A 510 -18.94 2.40 11.58
CA TRP A 510 -18.00 1.30 11.48
C TRP A 510 -17.15 1.42 10.20
N PHE A 511 -15.98 0.80 10.21
CA PHE A 511 -15.11 0.59 9.05
C PHE A 511 -14.35 -0.73 9.21
N ASP A 512 -13.94 -1.33 8.08
CA ASP A 512 -13.17 -2.57 8.07
C ASP A 512 -11.68 -2.33 8.42
N GLY A 513 -11.03 -3.30 9.03
CA GLY A 513 -9.57 -3.30 9.16
C GLY A 513 -8.83 -3.47 7.83
N HIS A 514 -9.46 -4.10 6.81
CA HIS A 514 -8.93 -4.19 5.45
C HIS A 514 -9.91 -3.59 4.45
N GLN A 515 -9.47 -2.53 3.78
CA GLN A 515 -10.26 -1.81 2.79
C GLN A 515 -10.45 -2.66 1.52
N GLU A 516 -11.63 -2.73 1.02
CA GLU A 516 -12.03 -3.25 -0.29
C GLU A 516 -13.47 -2.81 -0.59
N MET A 517 -14.34 -2.82 0.44
CA MET A 517 -15.75 -2.51 0.32
C MET A 517 -16.00 -1.12 -0.28
N GLU A 518 -15.17 -0.14 0.11
CA GLU A 518 -15.33 1.25 -0.29
C GLU A 518 -15.20 1.42 -1.81
N GLN A 519 -14.15 0.84 -2.41
CA GLN A 519 -13.97 0.91 -3.86
C GLN A 519 -14.98 0.04 -4.61
N ALA A 520 -15.33 -1.13 -4.07
CA ALA A 520 -16.33 -2.02 -4.67
C ALA A 520 -17.71 -1.38 -4.69
N LEU A 521 -18.12 -0.69 -3.60
CA LEU A 521 -19.39 0.02 -3.51
C LEU A 521 -19.48 1.18 -4.51
N VAL A 522 -18.41 1.96 -4.70
CA VAL A 522 -18.44 3.04 -5.70
C VAL A 522 -18.56 2.47 -7.10
N ARG A 523 -17.76 1.45 -7.43
CA ARG A 523 -17.85 0.78 -8.74
C ARG A 523 -19.24 0.18 -8.97
N PHE A 524 -19.81 -0.48 -7.96
CA PHE A 524 -21.13 -1.08 -8.04
C PHE A 524 -22.25 -0.04 -8.12
N GLY A 525 -22.12 1.05 -7.36
CA GLY A 525 -23.08 2.16 -7.43
C GLY A 525 -23.16 2.78 -8.83
N ARG A 526 -21.99 3.07 -9.43
CA ARG A 526 -21.89 3.51 -10.84
C ARG A 526 -22.53 2.49 -11.78
N PHE A 527 -22.16 1.23 -11.62
CA PHE A 527 -22.68 0.15 -12.47
C PHE A 527 -24.20 0.00 -12.39
N VAL A 528 -24.76 0.03 -11.18
CA VAL A 528 -26.23 -0.04 -10.97
C VAL A 528 -26.93 1.17 -11.58
N ASN A 529 -26.36 2.38 -11.44
CA ASN A 529 -26.92 3.59 -12.05
C ASN A 529 -26.91 3.49 -13.58
N ASP A 530 -25.83 2.96 -14.18
CA ASP A 530 -25.72 2.77 -15.63
C ASP A 530 -26.72 1.72 -16.15
N GLN A 531 -26.94 0.62 -15.41
CA GLN A 531 -27.84 -0.46 -15.84
C GLN A 531 -29.32 -0.17 -15.58
N GLU A 532 -29.67 0.47 -14.47
CA GLU A 532 -31.06 0.70 -14.04
C GLU A 532 -31.53 2.12 -14.29
N GLY A 533 -30.63 3.11 -14.45
CA GLY A 533 -30.96 4.50 -14.78
C GLY A 533 -31.80 5.24 -13.73
N ASN A 534 -31.85 4.78 -12.49
CA ASN A 534 -32.73 5.26 -11.44
C ASN A 534 -32.05 5.80 -10.20
N HIS A 535 -30.76 6.07 -10.29
CA HIS A 535 -29.91 6.59 -9.21
C HIS A 535 -29.89 5.72 -7.91
N ARG A 536 -30.29 4.47 -8.01
CA ARG A 536 -30.33 3.56 -6.87
C ARG A 536 -28.93 3.29 -6.31
N GLY A 537 -27.93 3.30 -7.16
CA GLY A 537 -26.54 3.12 -6.79
C GLY A 537 -25.95 4.26 -5.96
N ASP A 538 -26.60 5.44 -5.90
CA ASP A 538 -26.13 6.58 -5.11
C ASP A 538 -26.06 6.24 -3.62
N ALA A 539 -26.96 5.38 -3.12
CA ALA A 539 -26.93 4.91 -1.74
C ALA A 539 -25.67 4.08 -1.43
N TYR A 540 -25.15 3.33 -2.40
CA TYR A 540 -23.92 2.54 -2.26
C TYR A 540 -22.69 3.45 -2.26
N ILE A 541 -22.67 4.47 -3.13
CA ILE A 541 -21.60 5.49 -3.16
C ILE A 541 -21.58 6.28 -1.85
N ALA A 542 -22.75 6.68 -1.34
CA ALA A 542 -22.87 7.37 -0.06
C ALA A 542 -22.38 6.51 1.12
N LEU A 543 -22.66 5.20 1.10
CA LEU A 543 -22.14 4.27 2.09
C LEU A 543 -20.61 4.16 2.02
N ALA A 544 -20.04 4.09 0.81
CA ALA A 544 -18.57 4.07 0.64
C ALA A 544 -17.92 5.30 1.27
N LYS A 545 -18.48 6.50 1.02
CA LYS A 545 -18.01 7.73 1.66
C LYS A 545 -18.10 7.66 3.18
N PHE A 546 -19.23 7.17 3.70
CA PHE A 546 -19.44 7.04 5.15
C PHE A 546 -18.42 6.09 5.80
N LEU A 547 -18.11 4.96 5.16
CA LEU A 547 -17.08 4.03 5.66
C LEU A 547 -15.69 4.68 5.71
N LEU A 548 -15.33 5.46 4.66
CA LEU A 548 -14.09 6.24 4.65
C LEU A 548 -14.08 7.30 5.75
N ASP A 549 -15.13 8.12 5.88
CA ASP A 549 -15.22 9.19 6.89
C ASP A 549 -15.20 8.64 8.32
N SER A 550 -15.68 7.41 8.53
CA SER A 550 -15.66 6.71 9.83
C SER A 550 -14.27 6.22 10.23
N ARG A 551 -13.32 6.15 9.28
CA ARG A 551 -11.97 5.64 9.50
C ARG A 551 -11.10 6.67 10.20
N ARG A 552 -11.00 6.55 11.52
CA ARG A 552 -10.21 7.44 12.38
C ARG A 552 -9.98 6.83 13.76
N GLY A 553 -9.00 7.37 14.49
CA GLY A 553 -8.75 7.03 15.89
C GLY A 553 -8.14 5.63 16.12
N GLY A 554 -7.56 5.02 15.08
CA GLY A 554 -6.87 3.75 15.14
C GLY A 554 -5.38 3.88 14.87
N SER A 555 -4.83 3.02 14.01
CA SER A 555 -3.41 2.86 13.77
C SER A 555 -2.98 3.25 12.35
N GLU A 556 -1.68 3.45 12.14
CA GLU A 556 -1.12 3.59 10.79
C GLU A 556 -1.29 2.29 9.98
N TYR A 557 -1.25 1.13 10.64
CA TYR A 557 -1.29 -0.17 9.99
C TYR A 557 -2.53 -0.37 9.10
N ASP A 558 -3.68 0.14 9.53
CA ASP A 558 -4.95 0.10 8.80
C ASP A 558 -5.40 1.48 8.27
N GLN A 559 -4.49 2.45 8.22
CA GLN A 559 -4.72 3.83 7.77
C GLN A 559 -5.83 4.57 8.53
N SER A 560 -6.11 4.20 9.79
CA SER A 560 -7.11 4.87 10.64
C SER A 560 -6.52 5.85 11.66
N HIS A 561 -5.20 6.11 11.61
CA HIS A 561 -4.49 7.03 12.51
C HIS A 561 -4.95 8.49 12.37
N LEU A 562 -5.38 8.90 11.18
CA LEU A 562 -5.88 10.24 10.86
C LEU A 562 -7.14 10.14 9.99
N PRO A 563 -8.02 11.15 10.00
CA PRO A 563 -9.09 11.26 9.02
C PRO A 563 -8.55 11.25 7.58
N PRO A 564 -9.27 10.67 6.59
CA PRO A 564 -8.77 10.52 5.22
C PRO A 564 -8.22 11.81 4.59
N GLY A 565 -8.96 12.93 4.68
CA GLY A 565 -8.55 14.22 4.12
C GLY A 565 -7.33 14.87 4.80
N GLN A 566 -6.78 14.26 5.85
CA GLN A 566 -5.62 14.76 6.60
C GLN A 566 -4.38 13.88 6.44
N GLN A 567 -4.47 12.83 5.62
CA GLN A 567 -3.36 11.90 5.38
C GLN A 567 -2.53 12.35 4.17
N TYR A 568 -1.24 12.52 4.35
CA TYR A 568 -0.30 12.98 3.31
C TYR A 568 0.94 12.09 3.17
N GLU A 569 1.06 11.05 4.00
CA GLU A 569 2.11 10.06 3.94
C GLU A 569 1.56 8.65 3.78
N ALA A 570 2.13 7.88 2.84
CA ALA A 570 1.80 6.47 2.67
C ALA A 570 2.43 5.65 3.81
N VAL A 571 1.61 5.12 4.70
CA VAL A 571 2.02 4.38 5.90
C VAL A 571 1.22 3.09 6.07
N GLY A 572 1.71 2.22 6.94
CA GLY A 572 1.05 0.99 7.34
C GLY A 572 1.06 -0.09 6.25
N HIS A 573 0.14 -1.04 6.34
CA HIS A 573 0.06 -2.20 5.45
C HIS A 573 -0.19 -1.76 4.00
N ALA A 574 0.68 -2.17 3.07
CA ALA A 574 0.70 -1.63 1.71
C ALA A 574 -0.54 -1.99 0.87
N VAL A 575 -1.09 -3.20 1.05
CA VAL A 575 -2.33 -3.61 0.35
C VAL A 575 -3.52 -2.80 0.84
N ARG A 576 -3.70 -2.70 2.16
CA ARG A 576 -4.77 -1.89 2.78
C ARG A 576 -4.70 -0.44 2.31
N ALA A 577 -3.49 0.12 2.29
CA ALA A 577 -3.24 1.50 1.85
C ALA A 577 -3.70 1.73 0.40
N THR A 578 -3.27 0.89 -0.55
CA THR A 578 -3.63 1.07 -1.96
C THR A 578 -5.12 0.89 -2.21
N TYR A 579 -5.80 0.02 -1.49
CA TYR A 579 -7.25 -0.15 -1.57
C TYR A 579 -7.98 1.04 -0.96
N PHE A 580 -7.49 1.53 0.18
CA PHE A 580 -8.00 2.75 0.80
C PHE A 580 -7.86 3.98 -0.12
N TYR A 581 -6.66 4.18 -0.69
CA TYR A 581 -6.41 5.28 -1.61
C TYR A 581 -7.23 5.16 -2.90
N SER A 582 -7.50 3.93 -3.36
CA SER A 582 -8.42 3.66 -4.47
C SER A 582 -9.85 4.10 -4.15
N GLY A 583 -10.35 3.76 -2.96
CA GLY A 583 -11.67 4.20 -2.49
C GLY A 583 -11.74 5.72 -2.31
N MET A 584 -10.66 6.34 -1.76
CA MET A 584 -10.56 7.79 -1.64
C MET A 584 -10.58 8.48 -3.00
N ALA A 585 -9.83 7.97 -4.00
CA ALA A 585 -9.80 8.53 -5.34
C ALA A 585 -11.17 8.46 -6.03
N ASP A 586 -11.87 7.34 -5.86
CA ASP A 586 -13.24 7.19 -6.37
C ASP A 586 -14.21 8.19 -5.72
N ILE A 587 -14.20 8.32 -4.40
CA ILE A 587 -15.05 9.28 -3.68
C ILE A 587 -14.69 10.73 -4.01
N ALA A 588 -13.40 11.04 -4.14
CA ALA A 588 -12.94 12.36 -4.57
C ALA A 588 -13.51 12.73 -5.96
N ALA A 589 -13.56 11.76 -6.88
CA ALA A 589 -14.13 11.95 -8.22
C ALA A 589 -15.65 12.10 -8.21
N GLU A 590 -16.37 11.35 -7.34
CA GLU A 590 -17.83 11.41 -7.25
C GLU A 590 -18.36 12.65 -6.51
N THR A 591 -17.66 13.09 -5.49
CA THR A 591 -18.12 14.17 -4.61
C THR A 591 -17.48 15.52 -4.92
N HIS A 592 -16.41 15.54 -5.70
CA HIS A 592 -15.55 16.72 -5.96
C HIS A 592 -15.06 17.37 -4.66
N ASP A 593 -14.92 16.58 -3.58
CA ASP A 593 -14.41 17.04 -2.31
C ASP A 593 -12.93 17.41 -2.44
N PRO A 594 -12.56 18.70 -2.37
CA PRO A 594 -11.18 19.12 -2.65
C PRO A 594 -10.19 18.70 -1.56
N ASP A 595 -10.64 18.42 -0.33
CA ASP A 595 -9.77 17.91 0.75
C ASP A 595 -9.42 16.44 0.47
N TYR A 596 -10.37 15.60 -0.02
CA TYR A 596 -10.09 14.25 -0.48
C TYR A 596 -9.16 14.25 -1.70
N GLN A 597 -9.41 15.14 -2.68
CA GLN A 597 -8.55 15.27 -3.86
C GLN A 597 -7.10 15.63 -3.46
N SER A 598 -6.93 16.57 -2.54
CA SER A 598 -5.62 16.99 -2.02
C SER A 598 -4.88 15.86 -1.28
N ALA A 599 -5.59 15.13 -0.43
CA ALA A 599 -5.02 13.99 0.30
C ALA A 599 -4.57 12.88 -0.66
N VAL A 600 -5.39 12.52 -1.64
CA VAL A 600 -5.07 11.50 -2.66
C VAL A 600 -3.83 11.85 -3.46
N LEU A 601 -3.71 13.12 -3.92
CA LEU A 601 -2.53 13.59 -4.65
C LEU A 601 -1.27 13.59 -3.77
N SER A 602 -1.40 14.00 -2.50
CA SER A 602 -0.27 13.99 -1.56
C SER A 602 0.20 12.58 -1.25
N LEU A 603 -0.72 11.64 -1.02
CA LEU A 603 -0.42 10.23 -0.79
C LEU A 603 0.25 9.60 -2.01
N TRP A 604 -0.23 9.93 -3.21
CA TRP A 604 0.37 9.49 -4.47
C TRP A 604 1.80 10.04 -4.61
N ASP A 605 2.01 11.35 -4.42
CA ASP A 605 3.33 11.97 -4.53
C ASP A 605 4.32 11.38 -3.52
N ASN A 606 3.90 11.21 -2.26
CA ASN A 606 4.72 10.58 -1.24
C ASN A 606 5.09 9.15 -1.61
N MET A 607 4.11 8.34 -2.00
CA MET A 607 4.33 6.93 -2.37
C MET A 607 5.25 6.81 -3.59
N VAL A 608 4.94 7.51 -4.69
CA VAL A 608 5.64 7.36 -5.97
C VAL A 608 7.05 7.95 -5.92
N ASN A 609 7.25 9.03 -5.18
CA ASN A 609 8.53 9.75 -5.18
C ASN A 609 9.42 9.45 -3.97
N LYS A 610 8.95 8.59 -3.02
CA LYS A 610 9.74 8.27 -1.82
C LYS A 610 9.69 6.80 -1.40
N LYS A 611 8.72 5.98 -1.91
CA LYS A 611 8.47 4.60 -1.43
C LYS A 611 8.16 3.60 -2.55
N TYR A 612 8.40 3.95 -3.81
CA TYR A 612 8.07 3.17 -4.99
C TYR A 612 9.32 2.46 -5.54
N TYR A 613 9.26 1.16 -5.69
CA TYR A 613 10.35 0.35 -6.23
C TYR A 613 10.43 0.45 -7.76
N LEU A 614 11.62 0.31 -8.30
CA LEU A 614 11.86 0.36 -9.76
C LEU A 614 11.01 -0.67 -10.53
N THR A 615 10.72 -1.82 -9.93
CA THR A 615 9.84 -2.85 -10.49
C THR A 615 8.36 -2.50 -10.43
N GLY A 616 7.99 -1.38 -9.83
CA GLY A 616 6.60 -1.02 -9.61
C GLY A 616 5.96 -1.71 -8.41
N GLY A 617 6.75 -2.33 -7.53
CA GLY A 617 6.31 -2.84 -6.23
C GLY A 617 6.27 -1.74 -5.17
N ILE A 618 5.64 -2.02 -4.04
CA ILE A 618 5.57 -1.17 -2.85
C ILE A 618 5.55 -2.01 -1.58
N GLY A 619 5.99 -1.40 -0.47
CA GLY A 619 6.06 -2.07 0.83
C GLY A 619 7.44 -2.67 1.09
N SER A 620 8.30 -1.93 1.81
CA SER A 620 9.67 -2.36 2.13
C SER A 620 9.70 -3.42 3.23
N GLY A 621 8.69 -3.45 4.11
CA GLY A 621 8.44 -4.53 5.05
C GLY A 621 9.45 -4.64 6.20
N GLU A 622 10.00 -3.53 6.70
CA GLU A 622 10.96 -3.55 7.81
C GLU A 622 10.35 -4.09 9.11
N THR A 623 9.11 -3.77 9.36
CA THR A 623 8.43 -4.13 10.62
C THR A 623 7.11 -4.86 10.44
N SER A 624 6.59 -4.88 9.21
CA SER A 624 5.28 -5.46 8.88
C SER A 624 5.15 -5.60 7.35
N GLU A 625 4.00 -6.04 6.86
CA GLU A 625 3.62 -6.07 5.44
C GLU A 625 3.44 -4.66 4.83
N GLY A 626 4.16 -3.67 5.35
CA GLY A 626 3.86 -2.27 5.15
C GLY A 626 4.97 -1.44 4.53
N PHE A 627 4.64 -0.16 4.40
CA PHE A 627 5.61 0.86 4.03
C PHE A 627 6.63 1.08 5.15
N GLY A 628 7.88 1.20 4.76
CA GLY A 628 8.92 1.75 5.60
C GLY A 628 8.95 3.29 5.58
N PRO A 629 9.94 3.88 6.23
CA PRO A 629 10.24 5.31 6.12
C PRO A 629 10.46 5.76 4.67
N ASN A 630 10.39 7.07 4.42
CA ASN A 630 10.74 7.64 3.12
C ASN A 630 12.16 7.24 2.72
N TYR A 631 12.34 6.81 1.48
CA TYR A 631 13.61 6.34 0.88
C TYR A 631 14.17 5.04 1.46
N SER A 632 13.45 4.37 2.36
CA SER A 632 13.79 3.02 2.79
C SER A 632 13.29 2.01 1.75
N LEU A 633 14.12 1.74 0.76
CA LEU A 633 13.85 0.86 -0.38
C LEU A 633 14.87 -0.28 -0.40
N ARG A 634 14.86 -1.08 0.67
CA ARG A 634 15.75 -2.25 0.78
C ARG A 634 15.45 -3.30 -0.28
N ASN A 635 16.46 -4.04 -0.71
CA ASN A 635 16.33 -5.00 -1.81
C ASN A 635 15.56 -6.28 -1.40
N GLU A 636 15.61 -6.69 -0.12
CA GLU A 636 14.80 -7.76 0.48
C GLU A 636 13.39 -7.29 0.85
N ALA A 637 12.84 -6.42 0.08
CA ALA A 637 11.52 -5.84 0.30
C ALA A 637 10.42 -6.90 0.42
N TYR A 638 9.40 -6.59 1.19
CA TYR A 638 8.19 -7.43 1.23
C TYR A 638 7.48 -7.45 -0.12
N CYS A 639 7.19 -6.28 -0.69
CA CYS A 639 6.60 -6.09 -2.01
C CYS A 639 5.52 -7.15 -2.32
N GLU A 640 4.50 -7.22 -1.47
CA GLU A 640 3.42 -8.21 -1.63
C GLU A 640 2.76 -8.11 -3.00
N THR A 641 2.50 -9.22 -3.64
CA THR A 641 1.87 -9.26 -4.97
C THR A 641 0.48 -8.60 -4.96
N CYS A 642 -0.30 -8.70 -3.86
CA CYS A 642 -1.56 -7.97 -3.71
C CYS A 642 -1.37 -6.45 -3.70
N SER A 643 -0.27 -5.94 -3.12
CA SER A 643 -0.01 -4.50 -3.12
C SER A 643 0.24 -3.97 -4.53
N SER A 644 0.85 -4.79 -5.40
CA SER A 644 1.01 -4.47 -6.82
C SER A 644 -0.34 -4.42 -7.56
N CYS A 645 -1.27 -5.35 -7.26
CA CYS A 645 -2.64 -5.28 -7.79
C CYS A 645 -3.36 -4.00 -7.35
N GLY A 646 -3.34 -3.71 -6.04
CA GLY A 646 -3.97 -2.51 -5.48
C GLY A 646 -3.35 -1.21 -6.02
N LEU A 647 -2.04 -1.21 -6.30
CA LEU A 647 -1.37 -0.07 -6.91
C LEU A 647 -1.84 0.16 -8.36
N VAL A 648 -2.05 -0.90 -9.14
CA VAL A 648 -2.66 -0.79 -10.49
C VAL A 648 -4.06 -0.16 -10.37
N PHE A 649 -4.88 -0.58 -9.42
CA PHE A 649 -6.21 -0.01 -9.20
C PHE A 649 -6.14 1.46 -8.83
N PHE A 650 -5.28 1.84 -7.91
CA PHE A 650 -5.13 3.22 -7.47
C PHE A 650 -4.67 4.14 -8.62
N GLN A 651 -3.64 3.74 -9.36
CA GLN A 651 -3.16 4.49 -10.53
C GLN A 651 -4.26 4.61 -11.60
N TYR A 652 -5.00 3.54 -11.87
CA TYR A 652 -6.10 3.55 -12.83
C TYR A 652 -7.21 4.54 -12.43
N LYS A 653 -7.60 4.57 -11.16
CA LYS A 653 -8.62 5.50 -10.66
C LYS A 653 -8.18 6.95 -10.76
N LEU A 654 -6.89 7.22 -10.54
CA LEU A 654 -6.31 8.54 -10.77
C LEU A 654 -6.30 8.91 -12.26
N ASN A 655 -6.02 7.96 -13.15
CA ASN A 655 -6.14 8.20 -14.60
C ASN A 655 -7.58 8.56 -14.98
N LEU A 656 -8.58 7.86 -14.44
CA LEU A 656 -10.00 8.19 -14.65
C LEU A 656 -10.35 9.61 -14.16
N ALA A 657 -9.85 10.00 -12.99
CA ALA A 657 -10.19 11.28 -12.37
C ALA A 657 -9.46 12.49 -12.98
N TYR A 658 -8.19 12.34 -13.33
CA TYR A 658 -7.31 13.46 -13.71
C TYR A 658 -7.01 13.53 -15.21
N HIS A 659 -7.36 12.51 -16.01
CA HIS A 659 -7.11 12.39 -17.45
C HIS A 659 -5.62 12.59 -17.78
N ASP A 660 -4.72 12.01 -16.98
CA ASP A 660 -3.27 12.20 -17.11
C ASP A 660 -2.58 10.86 -17.35
N ALA A 661 -1.76 10.80 -18.38
CA ALA A 661 -1.05 9.61 -18.83
C ALA A 661 0.00 9.11 -17.84
N LYS A 662 0.52 9.98 -16.95
CA LYS A 662 1.51 9.60 -15.94
C LYS A 662 1.05 8.44 -15.04
N TYR A 663 -0.24 8.37 -14.77
CA TYR A 663 -0.81 7.27 -13.98
C TYR A 663 -0.81 5.95 -14.78
N ALA A 664 -1.06 6.03 -16.09
CA ALA A 664 -0.99 4.87 -16.98
C ALA A 664 0.46 4.38 -17.16
N ASP A 665 1.44 5.28 -17.17
CA ASP A 665 2.86 4.91 -17.19
C ASP A 665 3.25 4.06 -15.97
N LEU A 666 2.75 4.42 -14.79
CA LEU A 666 3.06 3.71 -13.54
C LEU A 666 2.34 2.36 -13.45
N TYR A 667 1.06 2.26 -13.83
CA TYR A 667 0.43 0.95 -13.79
C TYR A 667 0.97 0.02 -14.88
N GLU A 668 1.40 0.53 -16.04
CA GLU A 668 2.13 -0.26 -17.02
C GLU A 668 3.43 -0.82 -16.43
N GLN A 669 4.22 0.01 -15.76
CA GLN A 669 5.47 -0.41 -15.11
C GLN A 669 5.20 -1.50 -14.07
N THR A 670 4.17 -1.34 -13.22
CA THR A 670 3.77 -2.31 -12.22
C THR A 670 3.32 -3.62 -12.86
N ILE A 671 2.45 -3.58 -13.89
CA ILE A 671 1.95 -4.76 -14.59
C ILE A 671 3.09 -5.56 -15.24
N TYR A 672 3.97 -4.92 -16.01
CA TYR A 672 5.03 -5.59 -16.75
C TYR A 672 6.17 -6.14 -15.87
N ASN A 673 6.32 -5.67 -14.64
CA ASN A 673 7.44 -6.08 -13.78
C ASN A 673 6.96 -6.75 -12.48
N ALA A 674 6.47 -6.01 -11.50
CA ALA A 674 6.09 -6.57 -10.20
C ALA A 674 4.93 -7.57 -10.31
N LEU A 675 3.88 -7.22 -11.06
CA LEU A 675 2.67 -8.05 -11.12
C LEU A 675 2.88 -9.32 -11.98
N LEU A 676 3.41 -9.19 -13.20
CA LEU A 676 3.77 -10.36 -14.01
C LEU A 676 4.85 -11.22 -13.35
N GLY A 677 5.80 -10.59 -12.64
CA GLY A 677 6.80 -11.30 -11.84
C GLY A 677 6.21 -12.08 -10.67
N GLY A 678 4.99 -11.75 -10.23
CA GLY A 678 4.29 -12.45 -9.17
C GLY A 678 3.82 -13.85 -9.53
N VAL A 679 3.68 -14.21 -10.82
CA VAL A 679 3.26 -15.54 -11.27
C VAL A 679 4.32 -16.18 -12.14
N ALA A 680 4.51 -17.50 -11.99
CA ALA A 680 5.43 -18.25 -12.85
C ALA A 680 4.98 -18.24 -14.33
N LEU A 681 5.93 -18.34 -15.25
CA LEU A 681 5.67 -18.32 -16.68
C LEU A 681 4.73 -19.43 -17.14
N ASP A 682 4.77 -20.58 -16.46
CA ASP A 682 3.90 -21.74 -16.72
C ASP A 682 2.54 -21.64 -15.98
N GLY A 683 2.33 -20.63 -15.13
CA GLY A 683 1.10 -20.47 -14.37
C GLY A 683 0.84 -21.51 -13.29
N LYS A 684 1.87 -22.19 -12.74
CA LYS A 684 1.69 -23.25 -11.74
C LYS A 684 2.13 -22.87 -10.32
N SER A 685 2.74 -21.71 -10.18
CA SER A 685 3.21 -21.19 -8.89
C SER A 685 3.24 -19.66 -8.92
N TYR A 686 3.38 -19.05 -7.75
CA TYR A 686 3.43 -17.60 -7.60
C TYR A 686 4.34 -17.18 -6.46
N CYS A 687 4.70 -15.92 -6.42
CA CYS A 687 5.36 -15.29 -5.29
C CYS A 687 4.33 -14.54 -4.45
N TYR A 688 4.29 -14.78 -3.15
CA TYR A 688 3.54 -13.94 -2.21
C TYR A 688 4.28 -12.61 -2.03
N THR A 689 5.55 -12.67 -1.63
CA THR A 689 6.49 -11.53 -1.60
C THR A 689 7.32 -11.50 -2.87
N ASN A 690 7.60 -10.31 -3.39
CA ASN A 690 8.33 -10.15 -4.65
C ASN A 690 9.47 -9.11 -4.51
N PRO A 691 10.50 -9.39 -3.69
CA PRO A 691 11.66 -8.52 -3.47
C PRO A 691 12.48 -8.27 -4.74
N LEU A 692 13.47 -7.39 -4.68
CA LEU A 692 14.37 -7.08 -5.80
C LEU A 692 15.61 -8.01 -5.86
N VAL A 693 15.81 -8.79 -4.85
CA VAL A 693 16.73 -9.93 -4.78
C VAL A 693 15.92 -11.20 -4.65
N ASN A 694 16.52 -12.31 -4.70
CA ASN A 694 15.98 -13.67 -4.51
C ASN A 694 14.50 -13.74 -4.09
N THR A 695 13.74 -14.65 -4.65
CA THR A 695 12.35 -14.88 -4.23
C THR A 695 12.02 -16.36 -4.32
N GLU A 696 11.04 -16.80 -3.56
CA GLU A 696 10.55 -18.16 -3.57
C GLU A 696 9.18 -18.23 -4.27
N ARG A 697 8.99 -19.25 -5.09
CA ARG A 697 7.69 -19.54 -5.69
C ARG A 697 7.04 -20.71 -4.99
N ALA A 698 5.77 -20.55 -4.62
CA ALA A 698 4.95 -21.57 -4.00
C ALA A 698 3.72 -21.88 -4.85
N GLN A 699 3.19 -23.09 -4.72
CA GLN A 699 1.92 -23.46 -5.37
C GLN A 699 0.73 -22.83 -4.66
N TRP A 700 0.83 -22.63 -3.33
CA TRP A 700 -0.23 -22.06 -2.52
C TRP A 700 0.36 -21.45 -1.24
N HIS A 701 -0.37 -20.55 -0.59
CA HIS A 701 0.00 -19.90 0.65
C HIS A 701 -1.10 -20.10 1.70
N VAL A 702 -0.76 -20.07 3.00
CA VAL A 702 -1.73 -20.18 4.08
C VAL A 702 -2.79 -19.09 4.08
N CYS A 703 -2.41 -17.89 3.61
CA CYS A 703 -3.31 -16.78 3.30
C CYS A 703 -3.28 -16.54 1.78
N PRO A 704 -4.11 -17.20 0.97
CA PRO A 704 -4.02 -17.13 -0.49
C PRO A 704 -4.71 -15.88 -1.07
N CYS A 705 -4.55 -14.73 -0.44
CA CYS A 705 -5.18 -13.48 -0.87
C CYS A 705 -4.73 -13.00 -2.27
N CYS A 706 -3.50 -13.32 -2.68
CA CYS A 706 -2.94 -12.90 -3.97
C CYS A 706 -3.41 -13.74 -5.16
N VAL A 707 -3.85 -14.97 -4.93
CA VAL A 707 -4.04 -15.95 -6.02
C VAL A 707 -5.10 -15.53 -7.03
N GLY A 708 -6.25 -15.08 -6.58
CA GLY A 708 -7.31 -14.56 -7.43
C GLY A 708 -7.02 -13.13 -7.90
N ASN A 709 -6.35 -12.31 -7.07
CA ASN A 709 -5.95 -10.96 -7.44
C ASN A 709 -5.05 -10.94 -8.68
N LEU A 710 -4.08 -11.85 -8.79
CA LEU A 710 -3.21 -11.98 -9.95
C LEU A 710 -4.00 -12.17 -11.25
N SER A 711 -4.81 -13.22 -11.31
CA SER A 711 -5.53 -13.58 -12.54
C SER A 711 -6.59 -12.54 -12.91
N ARG A 712 -7.38 -12.04 -11.95
CA ARG A 712 -8.38 -11.00 -12.25
C ARG A 712 -7.74 -9.70 -12.75
N THR A 713 -6.59 -9.30 -12.18
CA THR A 713 -5.92 -8.06 -12.60
C THR A 713 -5.23 -8.23 -13.96
N LEU A 714 -4.48 -9.30 -14.18
CA LEU A 714 -3.73 -9.51 -15.43
C LEU A 714 -4.64 -9.74 -16.63
N LEU A 715 -5.82 -10.39 -16.46
CA LEU A 715 -6.75 -10.63 -17.55
C LEU A 715 -7.73 -9.48 -17.82
N MET A 716 -7.73 -8.39 -17.03
CA MET A 716 -8.55 -7.20 -17.31
C MET A 716 -7.94 -6.27 -18.37
N ILE A 717 -7.34 -6.82 -19.43
CA ILE A 717 -6.65 -6.06 -20.48
C ILE A 717 -7.51 -4.93 -21.07
N PRO A 718 -8.81 -5.13 -21.41
CA PRO A 718 -9.62 -4.03 -21.93
C PRO A 718 -9.71 -2.83 -21.02
N THR A 719 -9.80 -3.05 -19.72
CA THR A 719 -9.88 -2.00 -18.69
C THR A 719 -8.59 -1.20 -18.62
N TRP A 720 -7.43 -1.88 -18.64
CA TRP A 720 -6.15 -1.18 -18.56
C TRP A 720 -5.73 -0.54 -19.87
N ALA A 721 -6.16 -1.10 -21.01
CA ALA A 721 -5.79 -0.60 -22.33
C ALA A 721 -6.59 0.64 -22.75
N TYR A 722 -7.86 0.75 -22.33
CA TYR A 722 -8.75 1.80 -22.80
C TYR A 722 -9.59 2.40 -21.70
N VAL A 723 -9.74 3.72 -21.77
CA VAL A 723 -10.78 4.48 -21.06
C VAL A 723 -11.38 5.50 -22.04
N LYS A 724 -12.52 6.07 -21.73
CA LYS A 724 -13.23 6.96 -22.68
C LYS A 724 -14.03 8.03 -21.95
N ASP A 725 -14.38 9.06 -22.70
CA ASP A 725 -15.47 9.98 -22.36
C ASP A 725 -16.52 10.00 -23.47
N ARG A 726 -17.47 10.92 -23.38
CA ARG A 726 -18.53 11.03 -24.39
C ARG A 726 -18.03 11.34 -25.80
N THR A 727 -16.85 11.92 -25.96
CA THR A 727 -16.30 12.48 -27.21
C THR A 727 -14.92 11.99 -27.54
N GLY A 728 -14.33 11.14 -26.69
CA GLY A 728 -12.95 10.73 -26.84
C GLY A 728 -12.68 9.30 -26.39
N LEU A 729 -11.68 8.68 -27.01
CA LEU A 729 -11.13 7.37 -26.67
C LEU A 729 -9.68 7.55 -26.24
N TYR A 730 -9.31 7.04 -25.09
CA TYR A 730 -7.94 7.07 -24.55
C TYR A 730 -7.31 5.69 -24.70
N VAL A 731 -6.12 5.62 -25.27
CA VAL A 731 -5.33 4.40 -25.42
C VAL A 731 -4.18 4.45 -24.42
N ASN A 732 -4.27 3.64 -23.38
CA ASN A 732 -3.37 3.66 -22.23
C ASN A 732 -2.30 2.56 -22.29
N MET A 733 -2.62 1.36 -22.79
CA MET A 733 -1.64 0.28 -22.96
C MET A 733 -1.57 -0.20 -24.39
N PHE A 734 -0.37 -0.61 -24.80
CA PHE A 734 -0.13 -1.18 -26.12
C PHE A 734 -0.08 -2.70 -26.02
N VAL A 735 -1.21 -3.34 -26.38
CA VAL A 735 -1.40 -4.79 -26.35
C VAL A 735 -2.06 -5.20 -27.65
N GLY A 736 -1.41 -6.09 -28.43
CA GLY A 736 -2.02 -6.67 -29.62
C GLY A 736 -3.35 -7.34 -29.25
N SER A 737 -4.45 -6.81 -29.76
CA SER A 737 -5.80 -7.19 -29.32
C SER A 737 -6.89 -6.66 -30.26
N ARG A 738 -8.08 -7.26 -30.16
CA ARG A 738 -9.32 -6.75 -30.77
C ARG A 738 -10.37 -6.58 -29.69
N ILE A 739 -10.78 -5.33 -29.45
CA ILE A 739 -11.65 -4.95 -28.32
C ILE A 739 -12.74 -4.00 -28.79
N ASN A 740 -14.01 -4.32 -28.51
CA ASN A 740 -15.10 -3.38 -28.65
C ASN A 740 -15.14 -2.49 -27.40
N VAL A 741 -14.85 -1.20 -27.57
CA VAL A 741 -14.80 -0.22 -26.48
C VAL A 741 -16.19 0.38 -26.17
N GLY A 742 -17.24 -0.09 -26.83
CA GLY A 742 -18.58 0.47 -26.70
C GLY A 742 -18.75 1.77 -27.47
N GLU A 743 -19.65 2.62 -27.02
CA GLU A 743 -19.96 3.88 -27.69
C GLU A 743 -18.94 4.97 -27.38
N VAL A 744 -18.50 5.66 -28.45
CA VAL A 744 -17.70 6.90 -28.40
C VAL A 744 -18.36 7.88 -29.34
N ALA A 745 -18.71 9.07 -28.89
CA ALA A 745 -19.42 10.09 -29.66
C ALA A 745 -20.74 9.57 -30.31
N GLY A 746 -21.41 8.58 -29.68
CA GLY A 746 -22.67 8.01 -30.15
C GLY A 746 -22.53 6.99 -31.30
N THR A 747 -21.35 6.43 -31.52
CA THR A 747 -21.12 5.29 -32.41
C THR A 747 -20.33 4.22 -31.68
N ARG A 748 -20.66 2.93 -31.91
CA ARG A 748 -19.84 1.83 -31.38
C ARG A 748 -18.52 1.77 -32.11
N VAL A 749 -17.45 1.51 -31.36
CA VAL A 749 -16.09 1.46 -31.89
C VAL A 749 -15.42 0.15 -31.49
N GLU A 750 -14.93 -0.59 -32.49
CA GLU A 750 -13.99 -1.68 -32.28
C GLU A 750 -12.58 -1.15 -32.52
N VAL A 751 -11.67 -1.48 -31.61
CA VAL A 751 -10.24 -1.14 -31.73
C VAL A 751 -9.43 -2.41 -31.94
N VAL A 752 -8.56 -2.37 -32.95
CA VAL A 752 -7.63 -3.46 -33.22
C VAL A 752 -6.20 -2.93 -33.10
N GLN A 753 -5.47 -3.40 -32.12
CA GLN A 753 -4.04 -3.13 -31.99
C GLN A 753 -3.22 -4.32 -32.56
N LYS A 754 -2.15 -3.99 -33.30
CA LYS A 754 -1.10 -4.92 -33.72
C LYS A 754 0.25 -4.38 -33.25
N THR A 755 0.94 -5.18 -32.45
CA THR A 755 2.23 -4.79 -31.88
C THR A 755 2.95 -5.99 -31.28
N ASP A 756 4.29 -5.99 -31.34
CA ASP A 756 5.16 -6.90 -30.59
C ASP A 756 5.70 -6.23 -29.29
N TYR A 757 5.05 -5.17 -28.83
CA TYR A 757 5.38 -4.56 -27.54
C TYR A 757 5.22 -5.57 -26.40
N PRO A 758 6.13 -5.67 -25.45
CA PRO A 758 7.20 -4.76 -25.08
C PRO A 758 8.57 -5.01 -25.76
N TRP A 759 8.63 -5.87 -26.77
CA TRP A 759 9.90 -6.23 -27.45
C TRP A 759 10.32 -5.20 -28.49
N HIS A 760 9.37 -4.68 -29.23
CA HIS A 760 9.54 -3.66 -30.28
C HIS A 760 8.60 -2.47 -30.07
N GLY A 761 9.00 -1.32 -30.56
CA GLY A 761 8.26 -0.05 -30.37
C GLY A 761 7.18 0.23 -31.41
N ALA A 762 7.06 -0.60 -32.46
CA ALA A 762 6.06 -0.41 -33.51
C ALA A 762 4.66 -0.81 -33.00
N VAL A 763 3.69 0.11 -33.12
CA VAL A 763 2.29 -0.10 -32.77
C VAL A 763 1.40 0.39 -33.91
N SER A 764 0.47 -0.44 -34.35
CA SER A 764 -0.60 -0.07 -35.28
C SER A 764 -1.96 -0.21 -34.60
N ILE A 765 -2.77 0.86 -34.64
CA ILE A 765 -4.09 0.91 -34.01
C ILE A 765 -5.12 1.19 -35.10
N THR A 766 -5.96 0.22 -35.43
CA THR A 766 -7.07 0.38 -36.38
C THR A 766 -8.36 0.64 -35.64
N LEU A 767 -9.08 1.68 -36.09
CA LEU A 767 -10.37 2.08 -35.56
C LEU A 767 -11.47 1.64 -36.53
N ASN A 768 -12.50 0.96 -35.99
CA ASN A 768 -13.65 0.50 -36.74
C ASN A 768 -14.93 1.04 -36.09
N PRO A 769 -15.26 2.34 -36.25
CA PRO A 769 -16.57 2.84 -35.85
C PRO A 769 -17.66 2.26 -36.76
N GLU A 770 -18.83 1.90 -36.18
CA GLU A 770 -19.98 1.38 -36.97
C GLU A 770 -20.46 2.40 -38.01
N GLN A 771 -20.32 3.67 -37.73
CA GLN A 771 -20.63 4.78 -38.65
C GLN A 771 -19.48 5.82 -38.60
N PRO A 772 -19.18 6.50 -39.73
CA PRO A 772 -18.22 7.60 -39.72
C PRO A 772 -18.61 8.64 -38.68
N LYS A 773 -17.66 9.01 -37.81
CA LYS A 773 -17.91 9.90 -36.70
C LYS A 773 -16.70 10.71 -36.31
N THR A 774 -16.91 11.97 -35.99
CA THR A 774 -15.84 12.81 -35.43
C THR A 774 -15.74 12.60 -33.94
N PHE A 775 -14.54 12.19 -33.49
CA PHE A 775 -14.17 12.11 -32.09
C PHE A 775 -12.65 12.23 -31.93
N SER A 776 -12.21 12.43 -30.68
CA SER A 776 -10.80 12.53 -30.34
C SER A 776 -10.23 11.18 -29.93
N VAL A 777 -9.02 10.87 -30.38
CA VAL A 777 -8.24 9.73 -29.89
C VAL A 777 -7.04 10.27 -29.14
N TYR A 778 -6.90 9.87 -27.88
CA TYR A 778 -5.84 10.25 -26.97
C TYR A 778 -4.87 9.07 -26.86
N LEU A 779 -3.67 9.23 -27.37
CA LEU A 779 -2.64 8.17 -27.39
C LEU A 779 -1.60 8.47 -26.34
N ARG A 780 -1.46 7.58 -25.37
CA ARG A 780 -0.42 7.74 -24.35
C ARG A 780 0.96 7.79 -24.98
N ILE A 781 1.74 8.79 -24.61
CA ILE A 781 3.16 8.91 -24.92
C ILE A 781 3.93 8.45 -23.67
N PRO A 782 4.52 7.25 -23.66
CA PRO A 782 5.16 6.74 -22.46
C PRO A 782 6.24 7.66 -21.92
N ASP A 783 6.10 8.11 -20.68
CA ASP A 783 7.13 8.78 -19.90
C ASP A 783 7.49 7.88 -18.70
N ARG A 784 8.60 7.18 -18.81
CA ARG A 784 9.06 6.21 -17.82
C ARG A 784 9.84 6.85 -16.67
N THR A 785 9.89 8.18 -16.60
CA THR A 785 10.58 8.96 -15.57
C THR A 785 9.62 9.62 -14.58
N THR A 786 8.39 9.10 -14.45
CA THR A 786 7.36 9.68 -13.58
C THR A 786 7.77 9.71 -12.12
N SER A 787 8.44 8.66 -11.62
CA SER A 787 9.01 8.65 -10.27
C SER A 787 10.34 9.42 -10.24
N LYS A 788 10.46 10.36 -9.30
CA LYS A 788 11.69 11.14 -9.07
C LYS A 788 12.79 10.33 -8.35
N LEU A 789 12.49 9.11 -7.92
CA LEU A 789 13.43 8.22 -7.25
C LEU A 789 14.52 7.68 -8.18
N TYR A 790 14.31 7.73 -9.50
CA TYR A 790 15.18 7.07 -10.46
C TYR A 790 15.60 8.01 -11.58
N GLN A 791 16.89 7.92 -11.93
CA GLN A 791 17.46 8.63 -13.07
C GLN A 791 17.91 7.62 -14.12
N GLU A 792 17.45 7.79 -15.36
CA GLU A 792 17.69 6.90 -16.47
C GLU A 792 18.67 7.50 -17.48
N SER A 793 19.64 6.72 -17.91
CA SER A 793 20.61 7.11 -18.94
C SER A 793 20.75 6.02 -20.01
N PRO A 794 20.55 6.34 -21.31
CA PRO A 794 20.04 7.62 -21.84
C PRO A 794 18.58 7.85 -21.42
N ALA A 795 18.16 9.11 -21.36
CA ALA A 795 16.74 9.43 -21.18
C ALA A 795 15.99 9.08 -22.48
N VAL A 796 14.96 8.21 -22.35
CA VAL A 796 14.16 7.73 -23.49
C VAL A 796 12.74 8.21 -23.31
N ARG A 797 12.32 9.16 -24.14
CA ARG A 797 11.01 9.81 -24.05
C ARG A 797 10.39 10.04 -25.41
N GLY A 798 9.07 10.25 -25.43
CA GLY A 798 8.34 10.68 -26.61
C GLY A 798 8.09 9.59 -27.64
N LEU A 799 7.88 10.01 -28.87
CA LEU A 799 7.65 9.17 -30.04
C LEU A 799 8.75 9.43 -31.07
N LYS A 800 9.19 8.39 -31.78
CA LYS A 800 10.03 8.53 -32.95
C LYS A 800 9.22 8.94 -34.19
N ARG A 801 8.01 8.38 -34.31
CA ARG A 801 7.12 8.62 -35.45
C ARG A 801 5.66 8.40 -35.02
N MET A 802 4.77 9.21 -35.62
CA MET A 802 3.33 9.00 -35.61
C MET A 802 2.77 9.30 -37.00
N ALA A 803 1.87 8.45 -37.50
CA ALA A 803 1.19 8.65 -38.76
C ALA A 803 -0.29 8.21 -38.65
N VAL A 804 -1.13 8.75 -39.52
CA VAL A 804 -2.54 8.32 -39.69
C VAL A 804 -2.74 8.01 -41.15
N ASN A 805 -3.17 6.79 -41.47
CA ASN A 805 -3.34 6.28 -42.85
C ASN A 805 -2.10 6.48 -43.72
N GLY A 806 -0.90 6.32 -43.13
CA GLY A 806 0.39 6.50 -43.80
C GLY A 806 0.89 7.94 -43.85
N GLU A 807 0.07 8.94 -43.56
CA GLU A 807 0.48 10.35 -43.52
C GLU A 807 1.09 10.70 -42.15
N GLN A 808 2.32 11.21 -42.15
CA GLN A 808 3.01 11.62 -40.93
C GLN A 808 2.27 12.78 -40.26
N LEU A 809 2.06 12.67 -38.96
CA LEU A 809 1.34 13.65 -38.15
C LEU A 809 2.18 14.06 -36.94
N THR A 810 2.11 15.35 -36.60
CA THR A 810 2.53 15.88 -35.33
C THR A 810 1.26 16.27 -34.55
N ALA A 811 1.03 15.69 -33.37
CA ALA A 811 -0.12 16.01 -32.54
C ALA A 811 0.28 16.87 -31.34
N ASP A 812 -0.67 17.64 -30.85
CA ASP A 812 -0.52 18.35 -29.60
C ASP A 812 -0.47 17.34 -28.45
N ILE A 813 0.42 17.57 -27.49
CA ILE A 813 0.54 16.74 -26.29
C ILE A 813 -0.20 17.43 -25.15
N HIS A 814 -1.21 16.74 -24.60
CA HIS A 814 -1.95 17.21 -23.44
C HIS A 814 -1.91 16.16 -22.35
N LYS A 815 -1.38 16.51 -21.17
CA LYS A 815 -1.23 15.60 -20.03
C LYS A 815 -0.66 14.23 -20.41
N GLY A 816 0.37 14.22 -21.25
CA GLY A 816 1.05 13.01 -21.70
C GLY A 816 0.33 12.21 -22.80
N TYR A 817 -0.78 12.72 -23.33
CA TYR A 817 -1.46 12.13 -24.50
C TYR A 817 -1.24 12.97 -25.75
N ALA A 818 -0.91 12.31 -26.87
CA ALA A 818 -1.02 12.89 -28.20
C ALA A 818 -2.50 12.85 -28.62
N VAL A 819 -3.05 13.99 -29.02
CA VAL A 819 -4.48 14.14 -29.32
C VAL A 819 -4.71 14.25 -30.82
N ILE A 820 -5.57 13.36 -31.37
CA ILE A 820 -5.95 13.37 -32.78
C ILE A 820 -7.47 13.49 -32.88
N THR A 821 -7.96 14.62 -33.33
CA THR A 821 -9.40 14.86 -33.54
C THR A 821 -9.71 14.93 -35.04
N ARG A 822 -10.53 13.98 -35.52
CA ARG A 822 -10.98 13.95 -36.92
C ARG A 822 -12.24 13.11 -37.08
N GLU A 823 -12.84 13.11 -38.28
CA GLU A 823 -13.80 12.08 -38.64
C GLU A 823 -13.07 10.75 -38.87
N TRP A 824 -13.44 9.74 -38.07
CA TRP A 824 -12.93 8.37 -38.17
C TRP A 824 -13.88 7.50 -38.96
N ARG A 825 -13.35 6.65 -39.82
CA ARG A 825 -14.04 5.66 -40.63
C ARG A 825 -13.48 4.27 -40.34
N ALA A 826 -14.30 3.22 -40.55
CA ALA A 826 -13.83 1.86 -40.39
C ALA A 826 -12.61 1.59 -41.28
N GLY A 827 -11.54 1.05 -40.66
CA GLY A 827 -10.25 0.80 -41.29
C GLY A 827 -9.22 1.93 -41.19
N ASP A 828 -9.59 3.11 -40.71
CA ASP A 828 -8.60 4.13 -40.40
C ASP A 828 -7.61 3.61 -39.34
N HIS A 829 -6.32 3.83 -39.59
CA HIS A 829 -5.27 3.32 -38.71
C HIS A 829 -4.27 4.39 -38.31
N ILE A 830 -3.77 4.26 -37.10
CA ILE A 830 -2.72 5.08 -36.49
C ILE A 830 -1.48 4.22 -36.34
N GLU A 831 -0.35 4.70 -36.77
CA GLU A 831 0.96 4.07 -36.63
C GLU A 831 1.81 4.85 -35.65
N LEU A 832 2.38 4.17 -34.68
CA LEU A 832 3.31 4.75 -33.69
C LEU A 832 4.63 4.00 -33.73
N GLU A 833 5.72 4.73 -33.52
CA GLU A 833 7.05 4.15 -33.27
C GLU A 833 7.56 4.67 -31.94
N LEU A 834 7.51 3.81 -30.91
CA LEU A 834 8.01 4.10 -29.56
C LEU A 834 9.53 3.89 -29.51
N PRO A 835 10.29 4.74 -28.83
CA PRO A 835 11.72 4.52 -28.64
C PRO A 835 11.97 3.35 -27.71
N MET A 836 12.79 2.38 -28.17
CA MET A 836 13.22 1.22 -27.39
C MET A 836 14.74 1.21 -27.32
N GLN A 837 15.29 1.41 -26.12
CA GLN A 837 16.74 1.44 -25.89
C GLN A 837 17.05 0.88 -24.51
N ILE A 838 18.26 0.34 -24.35
CA ILE A 838 18.76 -0.05 -23.01
C ILE A 838 19.06 1.21 -22.23
N GLN A 839 18.61 1.25 -21.01
CA GLN A 839 18.83 2.34 -20.05
C GLN A 839 19.52 1.81 -18.80
N ARG A 840 20.51 2.54 -18.33
CA ARG A 840 21.07 2.38 -16.98
C ARG A 840 20.30 3.28 -16.04
N VAL A 841 19.90 2.73 -14.91
CA VAL A 841 19.11 3.44 -13.92
C VAL A 841 19.91 3.54 -12.63
N VAL A 842 19.95 4.72 -12.05
CA VAL A 842 20.50 4.95 -10.70
C VAL A 842 19.40 5.48 -9.79
N ALA A 843 19.43 5.06 -8.54
CA ALA A 843 18.49 5.53 -7.53
C ALA A 843 18.90 6.90 -6.98
N ASP A 844 17.94 7.62 -6.39
CA ASP A 844 18.19 8.84 -5.61
C ASP A 844 19.21 8.54 -4.49
N SER A 845 20.11 9.46 -4.24
CA SER A 845 21.22 9.29 -3.25
C SER A 845 20.74 9.03 -1.83
N ARG A 846 19.45 9.28 -1.53
CA ARG A 846 18.83 8.97 -0.23
C ARG A 846 18.41 7.50 -0.10
N VAL A 847 18.41 6.74 -1.18
CA VAL A 847 18.16 5.29 -1.18
C VAL A 847 19.49 4.57 -0.92
N ASN A 848 19.79 4.34 0.35
CA ASN A 848 21.09 3.77 0.76
C ASN A 848 21.30 2.36 0.20
N ALA A 849 20.25 1.53 0.13
CA ALA A 849 20.33 0.16 -0.34
C ALA A 849 20.86 0.02 -1.79
N ASP A 850 20.63 1.05 -2.62
CA ASP A 850 21.02 1.05 -4.02
C ASP A 850 22.22 1.97 -4.30
N SER A 851 22.92 2.41 -3.25
CA SER A 851 24.07 3.31 -3.37
C SER A 851 25.19 2.68 -4.20
N SER A 852 25.60 3.37 -5.25
CA SER A 852 26.65 2.92 -6.20
C SER A 852 26.24 1.70 -7.05
N LEU A 853 24.98 1.29 -7.05
CA LEU A 853 24.44 0.23 -7.88
C LEU A 853 23.73 0.82 -9.12
N VAL A 854 23.54 -0.02 -10.13
CA VAL A 854 22.88 0.30 -11.39
C VAL A 854 21.87 -0.80 -11.70
N ALA A 855 20.64 -0.42 -12.06
CA ALA A 855 19.68 -1.33 -12.65
C ALA A 855 19.61 -1.14 -14.16
N LEU A 856 19.11 -2.15 -14.88
CA LEU A 856 18.97 -2.13 -16.33
C LEU A 856 17.49 -2.14 -16.72
N LYS A 857 17.14 -1.36 -17.74
CA LYS A 857 15.81 -1.32 -18.35
C LYS A 857 15.90 -1.40 -19.87
N TYR A 858 14.84 -1.95 -20.49
CA TYR A 858 14.59 -1.87 -21.93
C TYR A 858 13.08 -1.71 -22.16
N GLY A 859 12.68 -0.58 -22.72
CA GLY A 859 11.26 -0.24 -22.81
C GLY A 859 10.60 -0.17 -21.41
N PRO A 860 9.45 -0.84 -21.20
CA PRO A 860 8.79 -0.89 -19.91
C PRO A 860 9.41 -1.90 -18.94
N LEU A 861 10.32 -2.75 -19.42
CA LEU A 861 10.84 -3.89 -18.67
C LEU A 861 12.07 -3.50 -17.85
N VAL A 862 12.06 -3.86 -16.56
CA VAL A 862 13.23 -3.92 -15.68
C VAL A 862 13.89 -5.28 -15.85
N TYR A 863 15.20 -5.33 -15.72
CA TYR A 863 16.00 -6.54 -15.92
C TYR A 863 16.64 -7.02 -14.61
N SER A 864 16.75 -8.34 -14.47
CA SER A 864 17.45 -9.00 -13.38
C SER A 864 18.59 -9.85 -13.96
N VAL A 865 19.61 -10.07 -13.15
CA VAL A 865 20.67 -11.05 -13.42
C VAL A 865 20.49 -12.26 -12.51
N GLU A 866 20.80 -13.47 -13.02
CA GLU A 866 20.70 -14.73 -12.27
C GLU A 866 22.04 -15.48 -12.30
N THR A 867 22.34 -16.21 -11.21
CA THR A 867 23.56 -17.01 -11.10
C THR A 867 23.63 -18.17 -12.11
N ILE A 868 22.50 -18.61 -12.63
CA ILE A 868 22.43 -19.63 -13.69
C ILE A 868 23.05 -19.18 -15.01
N ASP A 869 23.02 -17.87 -15.30
CA ASP A 869 23.54 -17.28 -16.53
C ASP A 869 24.87 -16.54 -16.34
N ASN A 870 25.19 -16.18 -15.11
CA ASN A 870 26.32 -15.32 -14.79
C ASN A 870 27.26 -16.04 -13.83
N LYS A 871 28.56 -15.97 -14.11
CA LYS A 871 29.59 -16.59 -13.25
C LYS A 871 29.54 -16.09 -11.79
N SER A 872 29.19 -14.81 -11.61
CA SER A 872 28.93 -14.19 -10.33
C SER A 872 28.09 -12.94 -10.52
N ILE A 873 27.04 -12.80 -9.73
CA ILE A 873 26.19 -11.60 -9.73
C ILE A 873 26.61 -10.55 -8.69
N ALA A 874 27.66 -10.83 -7.92
CA ALA A 874 28.27 -9.90 -6.97
C ALA A 874 29.24 -8.89 -7.63
N GLN A 875 29.50 -9.03 -8.93
CA GLN A 875 30.38 -8.16 -9.70
C GLN A 875 29.73 -6.80 -10.00
N LYS A 876 30.55 -5.79 -10.22
CA LYS A 876 30.09 -4.51 -10.77
C LYS A 876 29.90 -4.61 -12.28
N LEU A 877 28.94 -3.84 -12.79
CA LEU A 877 28.71 -3.72 -14.23
C LEU A 877 29.97 -3.16 -14.92
N GLY A 878 30.38 -3.80 -16.03
CA GLY A 878 31.50 -3.32 -16.85
C GLY A 878 31.16 -2.07 -17.66
N THR A 879 32.18 -1.47 -18.26
CA THR A 879 32.06 -0.25 -19.07
C THR A 879 31.72 -0.52 -20.55
N THR A 880 31.77 -1.79 -20.98
CA THR A 880 31.43 -2.18 -22.36
C THR A 880 29.99 -1.85 -22.73
N ALA A 881 29.77 -1.64 -24.02
CA ALA A 881 28.43 -1.36 -24.54
C ALA A 881 27.50 -2.56 -24.30
N LEU A 882 26.32 -2.29 -23.76
CA LEU A 882 25.25 -3.27 -23.60
C LEU A 882 24.49 -3.45 -24.90
N GLN A 883 24.03 -4.67 -25.19
CA GLN A 883 23.29 -5.04 -26.40
C GLN A 883 21.97 -5.72 -26.03
N ALA A 884 20.87 -5.30 -26.67
CA ALA A 884 19.60 -6.00 -26.63
C ALA A 884 19.60 -7.10 -27.67
N GLN A 885 19.34 -8.34 -27.29
CA GLN A 885 19.38 -9.50 -28.15
C GLN A 885 18.12 -10.36 -27.99
N TRP A 886 17.47 -10.72 -29.09
CA TRP A 886 16.36 -11.66 -29.05
C TRP A 886 16.85 -13.09 -28.85
N ARG A 887 16.31 -13.78 -27.85
CA ARG A 887 16.63 -15.18 -27.52
C ARG A 887 15.35 -16.02 -27.59
N PRO A 888 15.06 -16.64 -28.79
CA PRO A 888 13.85 -17.46 -28.96
C PRO A 888 13.88 -18.77 -28.17
N ASP A 889 15.07 -19.23 -27.78
CA ASP A 889 15.34 -20.45 -27.03
C ASP A 889 15.20 -20.28 -25.52
N LEU A 890 15.12 -19.06 -25.00
CA LEU A 890 15.12 -18.78 -23.57
C LEU A 890 13.70 -18.47 -23.08
N LEU A 891 13.17 -19.32 -22.17
CA LEU A 891 11.90 -19.12 -21.45
C LEU A 891 10.70 -18.70 -22.34
N GLY A 892 10.59 -19.29 -23.53
CA GLY A 892 9.51 -19.01 -24.48
C GLY A 892 9.75 -17.83 -25.41
N GLY A 893 10.97 -17.29 -25.44
CA GLY A 893 11.40 -16.18 -26.28
C GLY A 893 11.32 -14.83 -25.55
N MET A 894 12.45 -14.12 -25.49
CA MET A 894 12.53 -12.81 -24.86
C MET A 894 13.71 -11.97 -25.36
N MET A 895 13.61 -10.68 -25.20
CA MET A 895 14.73 -9.76 -25.36
C MET A 895 15.59 -9.82 -24.09
N VAL A 896 16.87 -10.19 -24.24
CA VAL A 896 17.86 -10.18 -23.14
C VAL A 896 18.80 -8.98 -23.30
N ILE A 897 19.46 -8.59 -22.23
CA ILE A 897 20.56 -7.63 -22.25
C ILE A 897 21.87 -8.39 -22.05
N THR A 898 22.79 -8.24 -23.00
CA THR A 898 24.11 -8.83 -22.94
C THR A 898 25.19 -7.75 -22.80
N GLY A 899 26.31 -8.11 -22.17
CA GLY A 899 27.44 -7.23 -21.93
C GLY A 899 28.57 -7.94 -21.21
N GLN A 900 29.35 -7.19 -20.42
CA GLN A 900 30.41 -7.74 -19.61
C GLN A 900 30.38 -7.15 -18.20
N TRP A 901 30.72 -7.98 -17.25
CA TRP A 901 31.06 -7.55 -15.89
C TRP A 901 32.42 -6.86 -15.87
N ALA A 902 32.74 -6.17 -14.77
CA ALA A 902 34.00 -5.44 -14.63
C ALA A 902 35.27 -6.35 -14.71
N ASP A 903 35.12 -7.65 -14.38
CA ASP A 903 36.16 -8.65 -14.50
C ASP A 903 36.32 -9.21 -15.94
N GLY A 904 35.50 -8.73 -16.91
CA GLY A 904 35.49 -9.18 -18.29
C GLY A 904 34.65 -10.43 -18.56
N SER A 905 34.06 -11.06 -17.52
CA SER A 905 33.14 -12.17 -17.72
C SER A 905 31.84 -11.72 -18.38
N ALA A 906 31.15 -12.65 -19.05
CA ALA A 906 29.91 -12.35 -19.76
C ALA A 906 28.77 -12.01 -18.79
N LEU A 907 27.99 -10.94 -19.12
CA LEU A 907 26.78 -10.56 -18.45
C LEU A 907 25.58 -10.96 -19.32
N LEU A 908 24.58 -11.60 -18.71
CA LEU A 908 23.26 -11.80 -19.29
C LEU A 908 22.19 -11.37 -18.28
N GLY A 909 21.40 -10.39 -18.68
CA GLY A 909 20.23 -9.92 -17.94
C GLY A 909 18.95 -10.37 -18.65
N ILE A 910 17.98 -10.86 -17.88
CA ILE A 910 16.64 -11.25 -18.35
C ILE A 910 15.58 -10.30 -17.78
N PRO A 911 14.41 -10.16 -18.41
CA PRO A 911 13.31 -9.37 -17.84
C PRO A 911 12.94 -9.86 -16.43
N ASN A 912 12.78 -8.92 -15.50
CA ASN A 912 12.51 -9.23 -14.09
C ASN A 912 11.29 -10.14 -13.88
N TYR A 913 10.23 -10.00 -14.70
CA TYR A 913 9.06 -10.86 -14.60
C TYR A 913 9.38 -12.35 -14.87
N ALA A 914 10.46 -12.64 -15.58
CA ALA A 914 10.86 -14.00 -15.96
C ALA A 914 11.85 -14.65 -14.99
N ARG A 915 12.36 -13.90 -14.01
CA ARG A 915 13.33 -14.40 -13.04
C ARG A 915 12.78 -15.56 -12.20
N MET A 916 13.67 -16.41 -11.68
CA MET A 916 13.33 -17.52 -10.77
C MET A 916 12.34 -18.53 -11.39
N ASN A 917 12.34 -18.71 -12.71
CA ASN A 917 11.54 -19.73 -13.40
C ASN A 917 12.35 -20.98 -13.80
N ARG A 918 13.63 -21.05 -13.41
CA ARG A 918 14.56 -22.15 -13.74
C ARG A 918 15.14 -22.84 -12.50
N GLU A 919 14.54 -22.58 -11.33
CA GLU A 919 15.06 -22.98 -10.04
C GLU A 919 14.73 -24.43 -9.65
N GLY A 920 13.81 -25.07 -10.30
CA GLY A 920 13.28 -26.39 -9.95
C GLY A 920 11.80 -26.35 -9.57
N PRO A 921 11.24 -27.43 -9.04
CA PRO A 921 9.84 -27.49 -8.70
C PRO A 921 9.55 -26.55 -7.51
N PRO A 922 8.47 -25.76 -7.60
CA PRO A 922 8.09 -24.85 -6.53
C PRO A 922 7.64 -25.61 -5.28
N HIS A 923 7.81 -25.00 -4.13
CA HIS A 923 7.31 -25.54 -2.87
C HIS A 923 5.78 -25.60 -2.86
N ALA A 924 5.21 -26.57 -2.18
CA ALA A 924 3.76 -26.68 -2.01
C ALA A 924 3.22 -25.49 -1.18
N TYR A 925 3.95 -25.14 -0.14
CA TYR A 925 3.76 -23.97 0.70
C TYR A 925 5.13 -23.32 0.93
N PRO A 926 5.23 -22.00 1.14
CA PRO A 926 6.47 -21.38 1.59
C PRO A 926 6.92 -21.98 2.94
N ALA A 927 8.23 -21.99 3.18
CA ALA A 927 8.80 -22.52 4.42
C ALA A 927 8.40 -21.68 5.64
N ASP A 928 8.13 -20.39 5.43
CA ASP A 928 7.56 -19.46 6.41
C ASP A 928 6.47 -18.59 5.76
N GLU A 929 5.76 -17.79 6.55
CA GLU A 929 4.71 -16.87 6.05
C GLU A 929 5.29 -15.78 5.14
N GLU A 930 6.58 -15.51 5.23
CA GLU A 930 7.25 -14.50 4.42
C GLU A 930 7.78 -15.05 3.09
N GLY A 931 7.66 -16.38 2.85
CA GLY A 931 8.16 -17.02 1.65
C GLY A 931 9.70 -17.13 1.60
N ARG A 932 10.36 -17.03 2.75
CA ARG A 932 11.81 -17.18 2.87
C ARG A 932 12.13 -18.59 3.30
N GLY A 933 12.42 -19.46 2.39
CA GLY A 933 12.71 -20.87 2.69
C GLY A 933 13.94 -21.39 1.98
N GLY A 934 14.97 -21.70 2.77
CA GLY A 934 16.10 -22.50 2.36
C GLY A 934 17.14 -21.83 1.46
N ASP A 935 18.24 -22.55 1.18
CA ASP A 935 19.25 -22.15 0.22
C ASP A 935 18.67 -22.28 -1.20
N LEU A 936 18.50 -21.15 -1.89
CA LEU A 936 18.02 -21.13 -3.27
C LEU A 936 19.12 -21.67 -4.20
N ALA A 937 18.74 -22.54 -5.12
CA ALA A 937 19.66 -23.06 -6.13
C ALA A 937 20.09 -22.00 -7.16
N VAL A 938 19.27 -20.96 -7.33
CA VAL A 938 19.51 -19.80 -8.21
C VAL A 938 19.33 -18.52 -7.40
N GLU A 939 20.33 -17.66 -7.44
CA GLU A 939 20.21 -16.30 -6.90
C GLU A 939 19.91 -15.32 -8.02
N SER A 940 19.17 -14.27 -7.70
CA SER A 940 18.83 -13.20 -8.63
C SER A 940 18.88 -11.84 -7.99
N LYS A 941 19.15 -10.79 -8.76
CA LYS A 941 19.01 -9.39 -8.32
C LYS A 941 18.73 -8.44 -9.48
N VAL A 942 18.11 -7.31 -9.14
CA VAL A 942 17.82 -6.18 -10.05
C VAL A 942 18.97 -5.17 -10.03
N TRP A 943 19.48 -4.80 -8.88
CA TRP A 943 20.54 -3.82 -8.69
C TRP A 943 21.93 -4.48 -8.69
N ILE A 944 22.82 -4.03 -9.61
CA ILE A 944 24.12 -4.64 -9.87
C ILE A 944 25.27 -3.65 -9.83
#